data_ef6c0b3b44788f130da96b7da80af1a7
#
_entry.id   ef6c0b3b44788f130da96b7da80af1a7
#
_cell.length_a   1.000
_cell.length_b   1.000
_cell.length_c   1.000
_cell.angle_alpha   90.00
_cell.angle_beta   90.00
_cell.angle_gamma   90.00
#
_symmetry.space_group_name_H-M   'P 1'
#
loop_
_entity.id
_entity.type
_entity.pdbx_description
1 polymer ?
#
loop_
_entity_poly.entity_id
_entity_poly.type
_entity_poly.pdbx_seq_one_letter_code
_entity_poly.pdbx_strand_id
1 'polypeptide(L)'
;MEKASHQRTAPARTAPRRAAGLLGLLGALFALMLAGAGPASAHATLEATDPHQNSVLATAPQAVTLTFSEAVSLSGDSVRVLDPAGKAVDTGNPGHADGKADTARVGLNPGLANGTYTVAWRAVSEDSHPVGGAFTFSIGAPSDTSVSATALQGAKADGVVAALYGTGRTVAYVAYALLAGAAAFTLVCWPAGVARRPVQRLLMTGWVALLVSTVAVLMLRGPYERGSGIGQAFDLSLVRATLDERIGTALAARLLLLAASGVFLSLLVGQLGQPEVESKHEDGDDPDSEAAELRALEQRAAQRPQREARIGLGVGGLVLAVALAATWVGADHASVGIQVWLALPLGLLHLIAMAFWLGGLASLLVALREGVGAEVVDRFSKIAFGSVAVLVVTGLYQSWRGLGSWGALTGTEYGRLLLVKTGCVVAMLGVAWLSRSWLARLRAAPAEAAEVEPAELPEPVAVAAHSEDPVRQAQLERQRAAVESAGRERGLTPTRAGLRRSVLVEAAVAVAVLVVTTMLTNSPPGRVAGEIKAGGAAAPAAGGTAPVQTQPGRTLELKLPYDTKGRTPNAKGTATVTVNPAGTGANEVKLALDGADGQPVDVPEVQLAFTLPDRDLGPLPVPLTPGGTGRWSGTAQLPLAGNWVVSVQIRSSDIDQTTPTQSLKIG
;
A
#
# COMPACT_ATOMS: atom_id res chain seq x y z
N MET A 1 -15.48 -33.58 66.88
CA MET A 1 -16.07 -33.79 65.54
C MET A 1 -15.92 -32.45 64.78
N GLU A 2 -14.85 -32.38 64.10
CA GLU A 2 -14.35 -31.15 63.42
C GLU A 2 -14.66 -31.25 61.95
N LYS A 3 -15.45 -30.31 61.41
CA LYS A 3 -15.77 -30.25 59.98
C LYS A 3 -14.68 -29.44 59.26
N ALA A 4 -13.81 -30.11 58.52
CA ALA A 4 -12.88 -29.51 57.62
C ALA A 4 -13.61 -28.92 56.40
N SER A 5 -13.58 -27.59 56.24
CA SER A 5 -14.04 -26.87 55.06
C SER A 5 -12.94 -26.88 53.97
N HIS A 6 -13.17 -27.61 52.89
CA HIS A 6 -12.31 -27.54 51.69
C HIS A 6 -12.60 -26.24 50.93
N GLN A 7 -11.72 -25.27 51.10
CA GLN A 7 -11.64 -24.10 50.18
C GLN A 7 -11.06 -24.55 48.84
N ARG A 8 -11.88 -24.55 47.79
CA ARG A 8 -11.43 -24.68 46.40
C ARG A 8 -10.76 -23.35 45.97
N THR A 9 -9.45 -23.35 45.88
CA THR A 9 -8.70 -22.26 45.28
C THR A 9 -8.95 -22.23 43.77
N ALA A 10 -9.53 -21.14 43.27
CA ALA A 10 -9.70 -20.90 41.84
C ALA A 10 -8.34 -20.73 41.14
N PRO A 11 -8.13 -21.28 39.94
CA PRO A 11 -6.87 -21.11 39.23
C PRO A 11 -6.64 -19.68 38.79
N ALA A 12 -5.49 -19.13 39.17
CA ALA A 12 -5.07 -17.79 38.91
C ALA A 12 -5.01 -17.48 37.38
N ARG A 13 -5.63 -16.35 37.00
CA ARG A 13 -5.60 -15.76 35.66
C ARG A 13 -4.18 -15.38 35.24
N THR A 14 -3.43 -16.30 34.61
CA THR A 14 -2.07 -16.05 34.09
C THR A 14 -2.05 -15.55 32.62
N ALA A 15 -3.19 -15.52 31.94
CA ALA A 15 -3.31 -15.13 30.53
C ALA A 15 -2.91 -13.68 30.22
N PRO A 16 -3.26 -12.63 31.00
CA PRO A 16 -2.93 -11.26 30.65
C PRO A 16 -1.44 -10.93 30.79
N ARG A 17 -0.70 -11.60 31.71
CA ARG A 17 0.75 -11.37 31.88
C ARG A 17 1.58 -11.93 30.74
N ARG A 18 1.19 -13.07 30.15
CA ARG A 18 1.89 -13.64 28.98
C ARG A 18 1.66 -12.82 27.72
N ALA A 19 0.45 -12.27 27.51
CA ALA A 19 0.16 -11.38 26.41
C ALA A 19 0.93 -10.03 26.51
N ALA A 20 1.05 -9.48 27.72
CA ALA A 20 1.84 -8.27 27.96
C ALA A 20 3.34 -8.51 27.74
N GLY A 21 3.87 -9.67 28.13
CA GLY A 21 5.27 -10.05 27.87
C GLY A 21 5.57 -10.24 26.37
N LEU A 22 4.65 -10.86 25.61
CA LEU A 22 4.78 -11.01 24.15
C LEU A 22 4.71 -9.66 23.42
N LEU A 23 3.82 -8.76 23.83
CA LEU A 23 3.73 -7.41 23.30
C LEU A 23 4.99 -6.58 23.62
N GLY A 24 5.55 -6.73 24.82
CA GLY A 24 6.82 -6.10 25.21
C GLY A 24 8.01 -6.62 24.41
N LEU A 25 8.08 -7.93 24.17
CA LEU A 25 9.14 -8.55 23.34
C LEU A 25 9.01 -8.14 21.88
N LEU A 26 7.81 -8.11 21.32
CA LEU A 26 7.54 -7.64 19.96
C LEU A 26 7.87 -6.15 19.81
N GLY A 27 7.55 -5.32 20.81
CA GLY A 27 7.92 -3.91 20.85
C GLY A 27 9.43 -3.69 20.91
N ALA A 28 10.16 -4.49 21.71
CA ALA A 28 11.60 -4.42 21.79
C ALA A 28 12.29 -4.90 20.50
N LEU A 29 11.85 -5.99 19.91
CA LEU A 29 12.30 -6.47 18.59
C LEU A 29 12.04 -5.44 17.49
N PHE A 30 10.88 -4.79 17.51
CA PHE A 30 10.53 -3.73 16.59
C PHE A 30 11.41 -2.49 16.75
N ALA A 31 11.68 -2.08 17.98
CA ALA A 31 12.62 -0.98 18.28
C ALA A 31 14.06 -1.30 17.84
N LEU A 32 14.50 -2.55 18.01
CA LEU A 32 15.82 -2.99 17.55
C LEU A 32 15.95 -2.99 16.02
N MET A 33 14.86 -3.36 15.31
CA MET A 33 14.80 -3.27 13.85
C MET A 33 14.83 -1.84 13.32
N LEU A 34 14.19 -0.91 14.05
CA LEU A 34 14.21 0.52 13.71
C LEU A 34 15.60 1.14 13.84
N ALA A 35 16.42 0.66 14.78
CA ALA A 35 17.75 1.20 15.05
C ALA A 35 18.81 0.82 14.01
N GLY A 36 18.58 -0.20 13.17
CA GLY A 36 19.55 -0.73 12.20
C GLY A 36 19.30 -0.37 10.74
N ALA A 37 18.29 0.44 10.41
CA ALA A 37 17.91 0.71 9.02
C ALA A 37 18.53 2.01 8.50
N GLY A 38 19.52 1.89 7.62
CA GLY A 38 20.05 3.01 6.83
C GLY A 38 19.01 3.56 5.83
N PRO A 39 19.23 4.76 5.25
CA PRO A 39 18.35 5.32 4.23
C PRO A 39 18.38 4.45 2.95
N ALA A 40 17.22 4.18 2.36
CA ALA A 40 17.10 3.62 1.02
C ALA A 40 15.89 4.22 0.33
N SER A 41 16.08 4.62 -0.93
CA SER A 41 15.03 5.09 -1.84
C SER A 41 14.27 3.88 -2.38
N ALA A 42 12.97 4.02 -2.60
CA ALA A 42 12.14 2.99 -3.24
C ALA A 42 11.75 3.37 -4.68
N HIS A 43 12.28 4.48 -5.20
CA HIS A 43 12.14 4.93 -6.59
C HIS A 43 13.52 5.09 -7.20
N ALA A 44 13.64 4.79 -8.48
CA ALA A 44 14.87 5.05 -9.23
C ALA A 44 15.20 6.54 -9.20
N THR A 45 16.35 6.87 -8.63
CA THR A 45 16.94 8.22 -8.70
C THR A 45 18.08 8.19 -9.70
N LEU A 46 18.23 9.27 -10.48
CA LEU A 46 19.36 9.41 -11.40
C LEU A 46 20.63 9.71 -10.60
N GLU A 47 21.58 8.76 -10.57
CA GLU A 47 22.81 8.85 -9.80
C GLU A 47 23.97 9.41 -10.62
N ALA A 48 24.05 9.00 -11.91
CA ALA A 48 25.11 9.45 -12.79
C ALA A 48 24.64 9.56 -14.23
N THR A 49 25.33 10.42 -15.00
CA THR A 49 25.12 10.59 -16.44
C THR A 49 26.47 10.61 -17.17
N ASP A 50 26.51 10.05 -18.36
CA ASP A 50 27.61 10.17 -19.28
C ASP A 50 27.06 10.58 -20.67
N PRO A 51 27.31 11.84 -21.15
CA PRO A 51 28.12 12.90 -20.53
C PRO A 51 27.58 13.37 -19.18
N HIS A 52 28.49 13.83 -18.31
CA HIS A 52 28.09 14.40 -17.05
C HIS A 52 27.17 15.61 -17.25
N GLN A 53 26.18 15.73 -16.40
CA GLN A 53 25.26 16.85 -16.37
C GLN A 53 26.04 18.17 -16.33
N ASN A 54 25.63 19.12 -17.16
CA ASN A 54 26.26 20.44 -17.34
C ASN A 54 27.73 20.40 -17.79
N SER A 55 28.25 19.28 -18.30
CA SER A 55 29.59 19.22 -18.85
C SER A 55 29.71 19.88 -20.23
N VAL A 56 30.91 20.37 -20.53
CA VAL A 56 31.29 20.88 -21.85
C VAL A 56 32.32 19.94 -22.44
N LEU A 57 31.96 19.30 -23.56
CA LEU A 57 32.78 18.33 -24.26
C LEU A 57 33.48 19.01 -25.43
N ALA A 58 34.73 18.66 -25.68
CA ALA A 58 35.47 19.12 -26.86
C ALA A 58 34.99 18.45 -28.16
N THR A 59 34.45 17.24 -28.05
CA THR A 59 33.98 16.43 -29.21
C THR A 59 32.61 15.83 -28.88
N ALA A 60 31.80 15.59 -29.91
CA ALA A 60 30.51 14.96 -29.78
C ALA A 60 30.64 13.52 -29.22
N PRO A 61 29.88 13.16 -28.17
CA PRO A 61 29.83 11.81 -27.65
C PRO A 61 29.04 10.90 -28.60
N GLN A 62 29.33 9.58 -28.57
CA GLN A 62 28.60 8.62 -29.40
C GLN A 62 27.22 8.23 -28.83
N ALA A 63 27.04 8.39 -27.55
CA ALA A 63 25.82 8.01 -26.83
C ALA A 63 25.68 8.86 -25.57
N VAL A 64 24.46 8.83 -25.02
CA VAL A 64 24.16 9.30 -23.66
C VAL A 64 23.78 8.09 -22.81
N THR A 65 24.39 7.98 -21.65
CA THR A 65 24.11 6.92 -20.66
C THR A 65 23.67 7.52 -19.34
N LEU A 66 22.59 7.00 -18.78
CA LEU A 66 22.06 7.34 -17.47
C LEU A 66 22.24 6.14 -16.56
N THR A 67 22.63 6.36 -15.31
CA THR A 67 22.72 5.32 -14.27
C THR A 67 21.78 5.69 -13.13
N PHE A 68 20.96 4.74 -12.72
CA PHE A 68 19.95 4.90 -11.70
C PHE A 68 20.32 4.11 -10.44
N SER A 69 19.71 4.46 -9.31
CA SER A 69 19.90 3.78 -8.02
C SER A 69 19.31 2.37 -7.97
N GLU A 70 18.49 2.00 -8.96
CA GLU A 70 17.86 0.68 -9.07
C GLU A 70 17.51 0.36 -10.53
N ALA A 71 17.05 -0.87 -10.76
CA ALA A 71 16.63 -1.30 -12.09
C ALA A 71 15.45 -0.47 -12.61
N VAL A 72 15.49 -0.13 -13.91
CA VAL A 72 14.46 0.65 -14.60
C VAL A 72 13.97 -0.10 -15.83
N SER A 73 12.70 0.06 -16.16
CA SER A 73 12.12 -0.38 -17.43
C SER A 73 12.12 0.78 -18.42
N LEU A 74 12.49 0.50 -19.66
CA LEU A 74 12.65 1.50 -20.73
C LEU A 74 11.63 1.26 -21.85
N SER A 75 11.09 2.33 -22.39
CA SER A 75 10.30 2.35 -23.63
C SER A 75 11.09 3.00 -24.76
N GLY A 76 10.63 2.89 -26.00
CA GLY A 76 11.34 3.40 -27.18
C GLY A 76 11.62 4.91 -27.16
N ASP A 77 10.95 5.66 -26.31
CA ASP A 77 11.09 7.10 -26.12
C ASP A 77 11.60 7.49 -24.72
N SER A 78 12.10 6.51 -23.96
CA SER A 78 12.57 6.71 -22.58
C SER A 78 13.73 7.71 -22.46
N VAL A 79 14.56 7.87 -23.48
CA VAL A 79 15.63 8.87 -23.50
C VAL A 79 15.61 9.57 -24.85
N ARG A 80 15.48 10.89 -24.83
CA ARG A 80 15.50 11.76 -26.01
C ARG A 80 16.58 12.82 -25.84
N VAL A 81 17.35 13.05 -26.90
CA VAL A 81 18.37 14.08 -26.92
C VAL A 81 18.03 15.11 -27.99
N LEU A 82 17.92 16.35 -27.58
CA LEU A 82 17.55 17.46 -28.47
C LEU A 82 18.70 18.43 -28.65
N ASP A 83 18.84 18.95 -29.86
CA ASP A 83 19.74 20.04 -30.17
C ASP A 83 19.21 21.38 -29.64
N PRO A 84 20.00 22.49 -29.74
CA PRO A 84 19.55 23.81 -29.29
C PRO A 84 18.28 24.30 -29.97
N ALA A 85 17.93 23.83 -31.16
CA ALA A 85 16.72 24.17 -31.89
C ALA A 85 15.51 23.26 -31.55
N GLY A 86 15.69 22.27 -30.69
CA GLY A 86 14.64 21.33 -30.27
C GLY A 86 14.43 20.13 -31.18
N LYS A 87 15.35 19.88 -32.12
CA LYS A 87 15.30 18.72 -33.00
C LYS A 87 15.94 17.52 -32.31
N ALA A 88 15.31 16.35 -32.39
CA ALA A 88 15.86 15.10 -31.88
C ALA A 88 17.13 14.68 -32.67
N VAL A 89 18.18 14.37 -31.94
CA VAL A 89 19.49 13.96 -32.48
C VAL A 89 19.92 12.59 -31.96
N ASP A 90 19.09 11.95 -31.16
CA ASP A 90 19.26 10.55 -30.74
C ASP A 90 18.88 9.56 -31.86
N THR A 91 19.42 8.34 -31.78
CA THR A 91 19.10 7.24 -32.72
C THR A 91 17.79 6.54 -32.39
N GLY A 92 17.09 6.93 -31.32
CA GLY A 92 15.91 6.24 -30.79
C GLY A 92 16.24 4.89 -30.12
N ASN A 93 15.21 4.21 -29.62
CA ASN A 93 15.30 2.88 -29.02
C ASN A 93 16.38 2.75 -27.93
N PRO A 94 16.27 3.48 -26.81
CA PRO A 94 17.19 3.36 -25.70
C PRO A 94 17.17 1.94 -25.14
N GLY A 95 18.33 1.45 -24.71
CA GLY A 95 18.50 0.14 -24.09
C GLY A 95 19.40 0.21 -22.86
N HIS A 96 19.56 -0.90 -22.18
CA HIS A 96 20.47 -0.99 -21.04
C HIS A 96 21.93 -1.05 -21.49
N ALA A 97 22.80 -0.26 -20.85
CA ALA A 97 24.24 -0.32 -21.11
C ALA A 97 24.83 -1.58 -20.48
N ASP A 98 25.60 -2.32 -21.25
CA ASP A 98 26.31 -3.54 -20.81
C ASP A 98 25.40 -4.58 -20.11
N GLY A 99 24.11 -4.60 -20.45
CA GLY A 99 23.12 -5.49 -19.84
C GLY A 99 22.75 -5.15 -18.39
N LYS A 100 23.15 -3.99 -17.86
CA LYS A 100 22.84 -3.55 -16.52
C LYS A 100 21.46 -2.90 -16.46
N ALA A 101 20.53 -3.53 -15.74
CA ALA A 101 19.14 -3.09 -15.67
C ALA A 101 18.94 -1.71 -15.00
N ASP A 102 19.92 -1.21 -14.26
CA ASP A 102 19.96 0.10 -13.61
C ASP A 102 20.46 1.23 -14.53
N THR A 103 20.59 0.98 -15.84
CA THR A 103 21.09 1.96 -16.82
C THR A 103 20.10 2.21 -17.95
N ALA A 104 20.20 3.40 -18.57
CA ALA A 104 19.55 3.71 -19.85
C ALA A 104 20.56 4.36 -20.78
N ARG A 105 20.71 3.84 -22.00
CA ARG A 105 21.64 4.34 -23.01
C ARG A 105 20.93 4.54 -24.33
N VAL A 106 21.19 5.70 -24.96
CA VAL A 106 20.74 6.00 -26.33
C VAL A 106 21.93 6.47 -27.18
N GLY A 107 22.02 6.00 -28.39
CA GLY A 107 23.02 6.47 -29.35
C GLY A 107 22.74 7.88 -29.86
N LEU A 108 23.76 8.60 -30.31
CA LEU A 108 23.65 9.92 -30.91
C LEU A 108 24.02 9.85 -32.40
N ASN A 109 23.36 10.66 -33.21
CA ASN A 109 23.69 10.80 -34.63
C ASN A 109 25.08 11.42 -34.79
N PRO A 110 25.87 11.00 -35.76
CA PRO A 110 27.20 11.57 -36.00
C PRO A 110 27.11 13.01 -36.52
N GLY A 111 28.16 13.82 -36.28
CA GLY A 111 28.29 15.15 -36.85
C GLY A 111 27.47 16.22 -36.09
N LEU A 112 27.27 16.08 -34.80
CA LEU A 112 26.61 17.07 -33.98
C LEU A 112 27.40 18.37 -33.94
N ALA A 113 26.70 19.51 -34.08
CA ALA A 113 27.28 20.84 -34.06
C ALA A 113 27.66 21.26 -32.62
N ASN A 114 28.46 22.33 -32.49
CA ASN A 114 28.68 22.97 -31.20
C ASN A 114 27.38 23.59 -30.68
N GLY A 115 27.14 23.45 -29.37
CA GLY A 115 25.96 24.00 -28.72
C GLY A 115 25.54 23.17 -27.51
N THR A 116 24.45 23.60 -26.83
CA THR A 116 23.91 22.95 -25.64
C THR A 116 22.78 21.99 -26.03
N TYR A 117 22.92 20.73 -25.65
CA TYR A 117 21.98 19.65 -25.89
C TYR A 117 21.16 19.35 -24.64
N THR A 118 19.87 19.13 -24.80
CA THR A 118 18.96 18.78 -23.71
C THR A 118 18.65 17.29 -23.78
N VAL A 119 18.94 16.57 -22.71
CA VAL A 119 18.56 15.18 -22.53
C VAL A 119 17.31 15.14 -21.68
N ALA A 120 16.20 14.73 -22.26
CA ALA A 120 14.95 14.44 -21.54
C ALA A 120 14.83 12.92 -21.39
N TRP A 121 14.50 12.48 -20.20
CA TRP A 121 14.38 11.04 -19.92
C TRP A 121 13.14 10.74 -19.09
N ARG A 122 12.60 9.55 -19.32
CA ARG A 122 11.52 8.93 -18.55
C ARG A 122 11.79 7.44 -18.46
N ALA A 123 11.69 6.89 -17.26
CA ALA A 123 11.84 5.46 -17.02
C ALA A 123 10.75 5.00 -16.03
N VAL A 124 10.54 3.70 -15.96
CA VAL A 124 9.68 3.11 -14.93
C VAL A 124 10.58 2.40 -13.94
N SER A 125 10.56 2.83 -12.69
CA SER A 125 11.38 2.23 -11.65
C SER A 125 10.90 0.83 -11.28
N GLU A 126 11.72 0.06 -10.58
CA GLU A 126 11.42 -1.33 -10.22
C GLU A 126 10.13 -1.46 -9.39
N ASP A 127 9.76 -0.42 -8.65
CA ASP A 127 8.50 -0.34 -7.90
C ASP A 127 7.28 0.04 -8.76
N SER A 128 7.47 0.08 -10.09
CA SER A 128 6.43 0.35 -11.10
C SER A 128 5.91 1.78 -11.16
N HIS A 129 6.65 2.77 -10.62
CA HIS A 129 6.32 4.17 -10.75
C HIS A 129 7.11 4.82 -11.89
N PRO A 130 6.47 5.65 -12.73
CA PRO A 130 7.17 6.44 -13.73
C PRO A 130 8.00 7.53 -13.04
N VAL A 131 9.26 7.60 -13.38
CA VAL A 131 10.21 8.65 -13.00
C VAL A 131 10.71 9.35 -14.23
N GLY A 132 11.02 10.64 -14.16
CA GLY A 132 11.52 11.38 -15.31
C GLY A 132 12.23 12.64 -14.90
N GLY A 133 13.05 13.15 -15.82
CA GLY A 133 13.83 14.35 -15.61
C GLY A 133 14.43 14.87 -16.91
N ALA A 134 15.21 15.94 -16.80
CA ALA A 134 15.99 16.46 -17.89
C ALA A 134 17.30 17.03 -17.36
N PHE A 135 18.35 16.99 -18.20
CA PHE A 135 19.63 17.63 -17.95
C PHE A 135 20.23 18.10 -19.27
N THR A 136 21.28 18.90 -19.19
CA THR A 136 21.98 19.43 -20.37
C THR A 136 23.45 19.03 -20.37
N PHE A 137 24.03 18.94 -21.56
CA PHE A 137 25.49 18.95 -21.80
C PHE A 137 25.78 19.81 -23.02
N SER A 138 27.02 20.27 -23.19
CA SER A 138 27.39 21.13 -24.31
C SER A 138 28.55 20.50 -25.10
N ILE A 139 28.58 20.75 -26.41
CA ILE A 139 29.69 20.42 -27.29
C ILE A 139 30.36 21.71 -27.73
N GLY A 140 31.66 21.82 -27.57
CA GLY A 140 32.45 23.02 -27.89
C GLY A 140 32.18 24.16 -26.92
N ALA A 141 31.17 24.94 -27.15
CA ALA A 141 30.75 26.08 -26.32
C ALA A 141 29.27 25.98 -25.95
N PRO A 142 28.88 26.37 -24.72
CA PRO A 142 27.48 26.52 -24.36
C PRO A 142 26.74 27.50 -25.26
N SER A 143 25.50 27.18 -25.59
CA SER A 143 24.59 28.04 -26.34
C SER A 143 23.23 28.11 -25.66
N ASP A 144 22.45 29.14 -26.00
CA ASP A 144 21.06 29.24 -25.60
C ASP A 144 20.28 28.04 -26.18
N THR A 145 19.40 27.46 -25.37
CA THR A 145 18.47 26.42 -25.80
C THR A 145 17.05 26.89 -25.68
N SER A 146 16.31 26.82 -26.80
CA SER A 146 14.87 27.15 -26.82
C SER A 146 13.98 26.00 -26.34
N VAL A 147 14.61 24.88 -25.96
CA VAL A 147 13.90 23.62 -25.63
C VAL A 147 13.30 23.69 -24.26
N SER A 148 11.98 23.68 -24.19
CA SER A 148 11.27 23.40 -22.96
C SER A 148 11.39 21.90 -22.64
N ALA A 149 12.21 21.56 -21.65
CA ALA A 149 12.32 20.18 -21.13
C ALA A 149 10.93 19.62 -20.69
N THR A 150 10.02 20.50 -20.31
CA THR A 150 8.63 20.17 -19.92
C THR A 150 7.79 19.60 -21.06
N ALA A 151 8.05 20.00 -22.32
CA ALA A 151 7.33 19.45 -23.46
C ALA A 151 7.70 17.97 -23.74
N LEU A 152 8.78 17.50 -23.15
CA LEU A 152 9.36 16.18 -23.37
C LEU A 152 9.27 15.27 -22.14
N GLN A 153 9.13 15.83 -20.95
CA GLN A 153 8.69 15.09 -19.77
C GLN A 153 7.26 14.66 -20.05
N GLY A 154 7.10 13.45 -20.53
CA GLY A 154 5.86 12.88 -21.03
C GLY A 154 4.63 13.38 -20.28
N ALA A 155 3.60 13.73 -21.03
CA ALA A 155 2.33 14.18 -20.48
C ALA A 155 1.95 13.34 -19.26
N LYS A 156 1.49 13.99 -18.19
CA LYS A 156 0.85 13.29 -17.06
C LYS A 156 -0.10 12.25 -17.65
N ALA A 157 -0.18 11.08 -17.01
CA ALA A 157 -1.13 10.05 -17.46
C ALA A 157 -2.49 10.70 -17.76
N ASP A 158 -3.10 10.36 -18.90
CA ASP A 158 -4.45 10.83 -19.22
C ASP A 158 -5.36 10.63 -18.02
N GLY A 159 -6.12 11.66 -17.64
CA GLY A 159 -6.90 11.67 -16.40
C GLY A 159 -7.92 10.53 -16.35
N VAL A 160 -8.49 10.15 -17.50
CA VAL A 160 -9.44 9.03 -17.61
C VAL A 160 -8.72 7.70 -17.43
N VAL A 161 -7.58 7.53 -18.11
CA VAL A 161 -6.76 6.32 -18.00
C VAL A 161 -6.26 6.14 -16.57
N ALA A 162 -5.77 7.20 -15.92
CA ALA A 162 -5.31 7.15 -14.53
C ALA A 162 -6.45 6.77 -13.56
N ALA A 163 -7.64 7.35 -13.75
CA ALA A 163 -8.81 7.02 -12.93
C ALA A 163 -9.26 5.56 -13.12
N LEU A 164 -9.32 5.08 -14.37
CA LEU A 164 -9.70 3.70 -14.67
C LEU A 164 -8.66 2.69 -14.18
N TYR A 165 -7.38 2.98 -14.33
CA TYR A 165 -6.28 2.16 -13.84
C TYR A 165 -6.32 2.05 -12.31
N GLY A 166 -6.44 3.17 -11.60
CA GLY A 166 -6.58 3.21 -10.15
C GLY A 166 -7.82 2.47 -9.64
N THR A 167 -8.97 2.64 -10.34
CA THR A 167 -10.21 1.91 -10.03
C THR A 167 -10.02 0.41 -10.23
N GLY A 168 -9.41 -0.01 -11.34
CA GLY A 168 -9.11 -1.42 -11.61
C GLY A 168 -8.24 -2.04 -10.50
N ARG A 169 -7.22 -1.34 -10.05
CA ARG A 169 -6.38 -1.78 -8.91
C ARG A 169 -7.20 -1.92 -7.61
N THR A 170 -8.04 -0.93 -7.30
CA THR A 170 -8.90 -0.99 -6.10
C THR A 170 -9.85 -2.17 -6.16
N VAL A 171 -10.52 -2.37 -7.30
CA VAL A 171 -11.44 -3.50 -7.52
C VAL A 171 -10.70 -4.83 -7.37
N ALA A 172 -9.45 -4.93 -7.86
CA ALA A 172 -8.66 -6.15 -7.71
C ALA A 172 -8.38 -6.50 -6.24
N TYR A 173 -8.05 -5.51 -5.39
CA TYR A 173 -7.86 -5.75 -3.95
C TYR A 173 -9.16 -6.17 -3.25
N VAL A 174 -10.27 -5.49 -3.54
CA VAL A 174 -11.60 -5.85 -3.00
C VAL A 174 -11.98 -7.26 -3.43
N ALA A 175 -11.82 -7.58 -4.71
CA ALA A 175 -12.17 -8.86 -5.29
C ALA A 175 -11.32 -10.02 -4.72
N TYR A 176 -10.01 -9.80 -4.53
CA TYR A 176 -9.13 -10.72 -3.83
C TYR A 176 -9.59 -10.96 -2.39
N ALA A 177 -9.90 -9.89 -1.65
CA ALA A 177 -10.39 -10.01 -0.29
C ALA A 177 -11.70 -10.80 -0.23
N LEU A 178 -12.63 -10.55 -1.15
CA LEU A 178 -13.90 -11.30 -1.24
C LEU A 178 -13.63 -12.78 -1.55
N LEU A 179 -12.81 -13.09 -2.53
CA LEU A 179 -12.52 -14.46 -2.96
C LEU A 179 -11.84 -15.27 -1.85
N ALA A 180 -10.68 -14.79 -1.39
CA ALA A 180 -9.86 -15.50 -0.39
C ALA A 180 -10.54 -15.52 0.99
N GLY A 181 -11.13 -14.38 1.40
CA GLY A 181 -11.78 -14.28 2.70
C GLY A 181 -13.09 -15.03 2.79
N ALA A 182 -13.91 -15.06 1.71
CA ALA A 182 -15.14 -15.85 1.70
C ALA A 182 -14.83 -17.36 1.66
N ALA A 183 -13.82 -17.78 0.91
CA ALA A 183 -13.36 -19.17 0.92
C ALA A 183 -12.87 -19.59 2.30
N ALA A 184 -12.06 -18.76 2.95
CA ALA A 184 -11.57 -19.02 4.32
C ALA A 184 -12.71 -19.04 5.35
N PHE A 185 -13.66 -18.08 5.25
CA PHE A 185 -14.82 -18.02 6.14
C PHE A 185 -15.67 -19.30 6.04
N THR A 186 -15.96 -19.76 4.83
CA THR A 186 -16.73 -20.99 4.62
C THR A 186 -15.99 -22.21 5.12
N LEU A 187 -14.70 -22.33 4.86
CA LEU A 187 -13.90 -23.48 5.32
C LEU A 187 -13.77 -23.53 6.85
N VAL A 188 -13.64 -22.38 7.52
CA VAL A 188 -13.30 -22.34 8.97
C VAL A 188 -14.53 -22.07 9.83
N CYS A 189 -15.36 -21.08 9.47
CA CYS A 189 -16.44 -20.60 10.33
C CYS A 189 -17.78 -21.28 10.01
N TRP A 190 -18.10 -21.47 8.72
CA TRP A 190 -19.43 -21.92 8.28
C TRP A 190 -19.37 -22.86 7.08
N PRO A 191 -18.93 -24.13 7.24
CA PRO A 191 -18.82 -25.07 6.12
C PRO A 191 -20.15 -25.33 5.38
N ALA A 192 -21.26 -25.46 6.10
CA ALA A 192 -22.59 -25.61 5.52
C ALA A 192 -23.01 -24.41 4.63
N GLY A 193 -22.35 -23.26 4.77
CA GLY A 193 -22.60 -22.07 3.94
C GLY A 193 -22.25 -22.27 2.48
N VAL A 194 -21.34 -23.20 2.13
CA VAL A 194 -20.97 -23.48 0.72
C VAL A 194 -22.14 -23.92 -0.12
N ALA A 195 -23.12 -24.64 0.46
CA ALA A 195 -24.34 -25.06 -0.22
C ALA A 195 -25.31 -23.89 -0.48
N ARG A 196 -25.12 -22.73 0.15
CA ARG A 196 -26.03 -21.57 0.03
C ARG A 196 -25.71 -20.73 -1.19
N ARG A 197 -26.71 -20.52 -2.05
CA ARG A 197 -26.57 -19.69 -3.27
C ARG A 197 -25.98 -18.29 -3.04
N PRO A 198 -26.33 -17.55 -1.96
CA PRO A 198 -25.72 -16.24 -1.71
C PRO A 198 -24.20 -16.30 -1.48
N VAL A 199 -23.70 -17.36 -0.82
CA VAL A 199 -22.27 -17.57 -0.60
C VAL A 199 -21.57 -17.92 -1.92
N GLN A 200 -22.16 -18.80 -2.73
CA GLN A 200 -21.63 -19.15 -4.06
C GLN A 200 -21.57 -17.93 -4.97
N ARG A 201 -22.60 -17.06 -4.94
CA ARG A 201 -22.60 -15.78 -5.68
C ARG A 201 -21.48 -14.86 -5.18
N LEU A 202 -21.24 -14.77 -3.86
CA LEU A 202 -20.17 -13.95 -3.29
C LEU A 202 -18.79 -14.41 -3.77
N LEU A 203 -18.51 -15.72 -3.72
CA LEU A 203 -17.28 -16.33 -4.20
C LEU A 203 -17.09 -16.08 -5.71
N MET A 204 -18.14 -16.32 -6.51
CA MET A 204 -18.10 -16.10 -7.96
C MET A 204 -17.94 -14.62 -8.31
N THR A 205 -18.60 -13.71 -7.58
CA THR A 205 -18.42 -12.26 -7.77
C THR A 205 -16.99 -11.85 -7.50
N GLY A 206 -16.38 -12.35 -6.42
CA GLY A 206 -14.95 -12.11 -6.11
C GLY A 206 -14.04 -12.63 -7.23
N TRP A 207 -14.28 -13.83 -7.73
CA TRP A 207 -13.50 -14.43 -8.79
C TRP A 207 -13.62 -13.66 -10.12
N VAL A 208 -14.86 -13.39 -10.59
CA VAL A 208 -15.10 -12.65 -11.84
C VAL A 208 -14.55 -11.23 -11.76
N ALA A 209 -14.80 -10.53 -10.65
CA ALA A 209 -14.31 -9.17 -10.47
C ALA A 209 -12.78 -9.11 -10.46
N LEU A 210 -12.10 -10.10 -9.86
CA LEU A 210 -10.65 -10.19 -9.88
C LEU A 210 -10.11 -10.49 -11.28
N LEU A 211 -10.78 -11.37 -12.04
CA LEU A 211 -10.41 -11.66 -13.42
C LEU A 211 -10.54 -10.41 -14.30
N VAL A 212 -11.71 -9.77 -14.29
CA VAL A 212 -12.00 -8.59 -15.11
C VAL A 212 -11.08 -7.44 -14.77
N SER A 213 -10.86 -7.16 -13.47
CA SER A 213 -9.97 -6.09 -13.03
C SER A 213 -8.51 -6.37 -13.39
N THR A 214 -8.05 -7.63 -13.32
CA THR A 214 -6.69 -8.01 -13.72
C THR A 214 -6.47 -7.77 -15.22
N VAL A 215 -7.43 -8.16 -16.08
CA VAL A 215 -7.37 -7.89 -17.51
C VAL A 215 -7.40 -6.39 -17.79
N ALA A 216 -8.30 -5.64 -17.13
CA ALA A 216 -8.39 -4.19 -17.30
C ALA A 216 -7.08 -3.48 -16.91
N VAL A 217 -6.48 -3.84 -15.78
CA VAL A 217 -5.20 -3.29 -15.32
C VAL A 217 -4.08 -3.60 -16.32
N LEU A 218 -4.03 -4.84 -16.87
CA LEU A 218 -3.04 -5.23 -17.88
C LEU A 218 -3.17 -4.36 -19.15
N MET A 219 -4.38 -4.16 -19.64
CA MET A 219 -4.63 -3.37 -20.85
C MET A 219 -4.38 -1.87 -20.66
N LEU A 220 -4.66 -1.33 -19.47
CA LEU A 220 -4.51 0.08 -19.17
C LEU A 220 -3.08 0.47 -18.76
N ARG A 221 -2.22 -0.48 -18.45
CA ARG A 221 -0.86 -0.23 -17.96
C ARG A 221 -0.01 0.55 -18.97
N GLY A 222 0.07 0.08 -20.21
CA GLY A 222 0.82 0.74 -21.28
C GLY A 222 0.38 2.19 -21.53
N PRO A 223 -0.92 2.46 -21.76
CA PRO A 223 -1.44 3.83 -21.85
C PRO A 223 -1.16 4.70 -20.62
N TYR A 224 -1.28 4.12 -19.41
CA TYR A 224 -1.00 4.84 -18.16
C TYR A 224 0.46 5.31 -18.08
N GLU A 225 1.41 4.47 -18.45
CA GLU A 225 2.85 4.78 -18.41
C GLU A 225 3.27 5.79 -19.47
N ARG A 226 2.67 5.68 -20.66
CA ARG A 226 2.99 6.57 -21.79
C ARG A 226 2.23 7.89 -21.77
N GLY A 227 1.31 8.10 -20.82
CA GLY A 227 0.46 9.28 -20.78
C GLY A 227 -0.48 9.38 -21.98
N SER A 228 -0.82 8.24 -22.60
CA SER A 228 -1.67 8.16 -23.80
C SER A 228 -3.15 7.93 -23.45
N GLY A 229 -4.05 8.21 -24.41
CA GLY A 229 -5.47 8.09 -24.23
C GLY A 229 -5.96 6.62 -24.21
N ILE A 230 -7.20 6.43 -23.73
CA ILE A 230 -7.84 5.11 -23.56
C ILE A 230 -7.91 4.27 -24.86
N GLY A 231 -7.94 4.90 -26.03
CA GLY A 231 -7.95 4.19 -27.32
C GLY A 231 -6.76 3.26 -27.52
N GLN A 232 -5.63 3.54 -26.89
CA GLN A 232 -4.44 2.70 -26.95
C GLN A 232 -4.45 1.50 -25.98
N ALA A 233 -5.47 1.37 -25.14
CA ALA A 233 -5.62 0.20 -24.26
C ALA A 233 -5.76 -1.12 -25.05
N PHE A 234 -6.18 -1.07 -26.32
CA PHE A 234 -6.31 -2.24 -27.18
C PHE A 234 -5.10 -2.45 -28.13
N ASP A 235 -4.06 -1.65 -27.98
CA ASP A 235 -2.82 -1.83 -28.74
C ASP A 235 -2.03 -3.01 -28.19
N LEU A 236 -2.00 -4.10 -28.97
CA LEU A 236 -1.31 -5.34 -28.59
C LEU A 236 0.21 -5.16 -28.43
N SER A 237 0.80 -4.16 -29.08
CA SER A 237 2.22 -3.87 -28.93
C SER A 237 2.52 -3.35 -27.52
N LEU A 238 1.62 -2.51 -26.95
CA LEU A 238 1.71 -2.04 -25.59
C LEU A 238 1.46 -3.14 -24.56
N VAL A 239 0.48 -3.99 -24.83
CA VAL A 239 0.19 -5.15 -23.96
C VAL A 239 1.40 -6.09 -23.92
N ARG A 240 2.03 -6.36 -25.09
CA ARG A 240 3.23 -7.18 -25.17
C ARG A 240 4.40 -6.54 -24.41
N ALA A 241 4.65 -5.26 -24.61
CA ALA A 241 5.69 -4.54 -23.88
C ALA A 241 5.46 -4.61 -22.36
N THR A 242 4.21 -4.43 -21.91
CA THR A 242 3.84 -4.60 -20.49
C THR A 242 4.12 -6.02 -19.98
N LEU A 243 3.86 -7.07 -20.78
CA LEU A 243 4.10 -8.47 -20.37
C LEU A 243 5.59 -8.78 -20.20
N ASP A 244 6.48 -8.08 -20.90
CA ASP A 244 7.93 -8.21 -20.76
C ASP A 244 8.44 -7.54 -19.46
N GLU A 245 7.61 -6.73 -18.80
CA GLU A 245 7.90 -6.10 -17.51
C GLU A 245 7.56 -7.01 -16.33
N ARG A 246 8.15 -6.71 -15.17
CA ARG A 246 7.90 -7.43 -13.90
C ARG A 246 6.42 -7.41 -13.48
N ILE A 247 5.74 -6.27 -13.62
CA ILE A 247 4.32 -6.16 -13.29
C ILE A 247 3.44 -6.95 -14.26
N GLY A 248 3.78 -6.98 -15.54
CA GLY A 248 3.07 -7.77 -16.54
C GLY A 248 3.21 -9.25 -16.30
N THR A 249 4.42 -9.72 -15.97
CA THR A 249 4.66 -11.11 -15.55
C THR A 249 3.83 -11.49 -14.33
N ALA A 250 3.72 -10.59 -13.33
CA ALA A 250 2.89 -10.80 -12.14
C ALA A 250 1.38 -10.86 -12.49
N LEU A 251 0.91 -10.02 -13.43
CA LEU A 251 -0.48 -10.04 -13.91
C LEU A 251 -0.78 -11.32 -14.69
N ALA A 252 0.13 -11.78 -15.55
CA ALA A 252 0.02 -13.05 -16.27
C ALA A 252 -0.05 -14.25 -15.29
N ALA A 253 0.85 -14.28 -14.30
CA ALA A 253 0.82 -15.28 -13.24
C ALA A 253 -0.52 -15.26 -12.46
N ARG A 254 -1.06 -14.08 -12.20
CA ARG A 254 -2.38 -13.92 -11.54
C ARG A 254 -3.50 -14.50 -12.37
N LEU A 255 -3.50 -14.33 -13.70
CA LEU A 255 -4.49 -14.94 -14.60
C LEU A 255 -4.45 -16.47 -14.55
N LEU A 256 -3.24 -17.06 -14.54
CA LEU A 256 -3.07 -18.50 -14.38
C LEU A 256 -3.56 -18.99 -13.02
N LEU A 257 -3.25 -18.28 -11.94
CA LEU A 257 -3.71 -18.59 -10.59
C LEU A 257 -5.24 -18.44 -10.46
N LEU A 258 -5.84 -17.52 -11.21
CA LEU A 258 -7.30 -17.39 -11.27
C LEU A 258 -7.95 -18.58 -11.99
N ALA A 259 -7.33 -19.14 -13.04
CA ALA A 259 -7.81 -20.39 -13.64
C ALA A 259 -7.78 -21.54 -12.62
N ALA A 260 -6.68 -21.69 -11.87
CA ALA A 260 -6.57 -22.65 -10.78
C ALA A 260 -7.59 -22.40 -9.66
N SER A 261 -7.86 -21.13 -9.34
CA SER A 261 -8.87 -20.74 -8.33
C SER A 261 -10.29 -21.10 -8.79
N GLY A 262 -10.59 -21.04 -10.08
CA GLY A 262 -11.88 -21.50 -10.65
C GLY A 262 -12.08 -23.00 -10.42
N VAL A 263 -11.04 -23.81 -10.67
CA VAL A 263 -11.06 -25.26 -10.36
C VAL A 263 -11.24 -25.49 -8.85
N PHE A 264 -10.49 -24.74 -8.03
CA PHE A 264 -10.63 -24.82 -6.57
C PHE A 264 -12.07 -24.50 -6.12
N LEU A 265 -12.71 -23.47 -6.65
CA LEU A 265 -14.11 -23.14 -6.32
C LEU A 265 -15.07 -24.27 -6.71
N SER A 266 -14.86 -24.89 -7.88
CA SER A 266 -15.67 -26.04 -8.32
C SER A 266 -15.52 -27.23 -7.36
N LEU A 267 -14.31 -27.52 -6.91
CA LEU A 267 -14.03 -28.57 -5.92
C LEU A 267 -14.65 -28.23 -4.54
N LEU A 268 -14.52 -26.96 -4.12
CA LEU A 268 -15.06 -26.49 -2.84
C LEU A 268 -16.60 -26.68 -2.81
N VAL A 269 -17.29 -26.25 -3.86
CA VAL A 269 -18.75 -26.40 -3.97
C VAL A 269 -19.16 -27.87 -4.16
N GLY A 270 -18.42 -28.63 -4.97
CA GLY A 270 -18.74 -30.02 -5.25
C GLY A 270 -18.55 -30.95 -4.05
N GLN A 271 -17.50 -30.74 -3.24
CA GLN A 271 -17.18 -31.63 -2.10
C GLN A 271 -17.89 -31.23 -0.80
N LEU A 272 -18.04 -29.91 -0.54
CA LEU A 272 -18.65 -29.43 0.71
C LEU A 272 -20.10 -28.95 0.53
N GLY A 273 -20.58 -28.80 -0.70
CA GLY A 273 -21.95 -28.38 -1.00
C GLY A 273 -22.99 -29.50 -1.00
N GLN A 274 -22.57 -30.76 -0.80
CA GLN A 274 -23.51 -31.87 -0.66
C GLN A 274 -24.23 -31.77 0.67
N PRO A 275 -25.58 -31.92 0.71
CA PRO A 275 -26.31 -31.94 1.97
C PRO A 275 -25.80 -33.09 2.83
N GLU A 276 -25.54 -32.82 4.11
CA GLU A 276 -25.33 -33.86 5.10
C GLU A 276 -26.55 -34.78 5.07
N VAL A 277 -26.32 -36.06 4.88
CA VAL A 277 -27.37 -37.08 5.07
C VAL A 277 -27.71 -37.05 6.55
N GLU A 278 -28.79 -36.36 6.87
CA GLU A 278 -29.38 -36.33 8.21
C GLU A 278 -29.78 -37.78 8.55
N SER A 279 -28.94 -38.48 9.30
CA SER A 279 -29.33 -39.75 9.91
C SER A 279 -30.50 -39.43 10.85
N LYS A 280 -31.71 -39.87 10.48
CA LYS A 280 -32.87 -39.82 11.37
C LYS A 280 -32.47 -40.45 12.71
N HIS A 281 -32.46 -39.65 13.77
CA HIS A 281 -32.51 -40.17 15.11
C HIS A 281 -33.81 -40.94 15.24
N GLU A 282 -33.76 -42.24 15.32
CA GLU A 282 -34.82 -43.02 15.89
C GLU A 282 -34.69 -42.87 17.41
N ASP A 283 -35.62 -42.08 17.97
CA ASP A 283 -35.78 -41.90 19.40
C ASP A 283 -36.12 -43.26 20.04
N GLY A 284 -35.18 -43.88 20.67
CA GLY A 284 -35.45 -45.14 21.36
C GLY A 284 -34.30 -45.91 22.00
N ASP A 285 -33.05 -45.51 21.78
CA ASP A 285 -31.91 -46.26 22.34
C ASP A 285 -31.30 -45.59 23.57
N ASP A 286 -31.01 -46.44 24.56
CA ASP A 286 -30.25 -46.10 25.78
C ASP A 286 -28.86 -45.59 25.37
N PRO A 287 -28.43 -44.40 25.80
CA PRO A 287 -27.14 -43.81 25.42
C PRO A 287 -25.91 -44.63 25.83
N ASP A 288 -26.06 -45.55 26.76
CA ASP A 288 -24.99 -46.42 27.27
C ASP A 288 -24.96 -47.82 26.59
N SER A 289 -25.73 -48.02 25.50
CA SER A 289 -25.75 -49.30 24.80
C SER A 289 -24.56 -49.46 23.83
N GLU A 290 -24.03 -50.69 23.68
CA GLU A 290 -22.98 -51.05 22.72
C GLU A 290 -23.36 -50.66 21.27
N ALA A 291 -24.66 -50.63 20.96
CA ALA A 291 -25.22 -50.18 19.70
C ALA A 291 -25.07 -48.68 19.52
N ALA A 292 -25.13 -47.86 20.55
CA ALA A 292 -24.91 -46.39 20.49
C ALA A 292 -23.42 -46.08 20.26
N GLU A 293 -22.49 -46.84 20.87
CA GLU A 293 -21.05 -46.71 20.61
C GLU A 293 -20.69 -47.08 19.15
N LEU A 294 -21.22 -48.21 18.65
CA LEU A 294 -21.03 -48.65 17.26
C LEU A 294 -21.53 -47.59 16.25
N ARG A 295 -22.73 -47.04 16.47
CA ARG A 295 -23.26 -45.96 15.62
C ARG A 295 -22.44 -44.68 15.69
N ALA A 296 -21.92 -44.33 16.87
CA ALA A 296 -21.02 -43.18 17.03
C ALA A 296 -19.68 -43.40 16.29
N LEU A 297 -19.17 -44.63 16.26
CA LEU A 297 -17.97 -45.00 15.49
C LEU A 297 -18.26 -44.97 13.97
N GLU A 298 -19.39 -45.49 13.52
CA GLU A 298 -19.82 -45.43 12.12
C GLU A 298 -20.04 -44.01 11.66
N GLN A 299 -20.68 -43.13 12.44
CA GLN A 299 -20.84 -41.70 12.14
C GLN A 299 -19.48 -41.00 12.07
N ARG A 300 -18.53 -41.26 12.99
CA ARG A 300 -17.17 -40.75 12.92
C ARG A 300 -16.42 -41.23 11.67
N ALA A 301 -16.62 -42.51 11.28
CA ALA A 301 -16.03 -43.04 10.06
C ALA A 301 -16.62 -42.42 8.80
N ALA A 302 -17.93 -42.17 8.75
CA ALA A 302 -18.60 -41.49 7.63
C ALA A 302 -18.21 -40.00 7.52
N GLN A 303 -17.85 -39.35 8.64
CA GLN A 303 -17.41 -37.93 8.63
C GLN A 303 -15.91 -37.77 8.30
N ARG A 304 -15.08 -38.81 8.37
CA ARG A 304 -13.63 -38.75 8.06
C ARG A 304 -13.34 -38.21 6.66
N PRO A 305 -13.96 -38.72 5.58
CA PRO A 305 -13.69 -38.23 4.22
C PRO A 305 -13.98 -36.74 4.06
N GLN A 306 -15.06 -36.24 4.65
CA GLN A 306 -15.42 -34.82 4.60
C GLN A 306 -14.41 -33.95 5.37
N ARG A 307 -13.91 -34.40 6.51
CA ARG A 307 -12.89 -33.68 7.27
C ARG A 307 -11.55 -33.63 6.53
N GLU A 308 -11.14 -34.73 5.93
CA GLU A 308 -9.90 -34.80 5.13
C GLU A 308 -10.02 -33.91 3.88
N ALA A 309 -11.14 -33.96 3.16
CA ALA A 309 -11.42 -33.06 2.03
C ALA A 309 -11.38 -31.58 2.45
N ARG A 310 -11.96 -31.24 3.60
CA ARG A 310 -11.96 -29.88 4.13
C ARG A 310 -10.55 -29.40 4.49
N ILE A 311 -9.70 -30.26 5.07
CA ILE A 311 -8.31 -29.93 5.36
C ILE A 311 -7.52 -29.74 4.06
N GLY A 312 -7.67 -30.67 3.10
CA GLY A 312 -7.02 -30.58 1.79
C GLY A 312 -7.41 -29.31 1.03
N LEU A 313 -8.70 -28.97 0.99
CA LEU A 313 -9.20 -27.73 0.42
C LEU A 313 -8.70 -26.49 1.19
N GLY A 314 -8.59 -26.58 2.52
CA GLY A 314 -8.04 -25.52 3.36
C GLY A 314 -6.59 -25.20 3.01
N VAL A 315 -5.76 -26.24 2.89
CA VAL A 315 -4.35 -26.08 2.49
C VAL A 315 -4.23 -25.58 1.05
N GLY A 316 -4.97 -26.18 0.10
CA GLY A 316 -4.96 -25.75 -1.30
C GLY A 316 -5.44 -24.30 -1.46
N GLY A 317 -6.51 -23.92 -0.77
CA GLY A 317 -7.03 -22.56 -0.75
C GLY A 317 -6.04 -21.55 -0.15
N LEU A 318 -5.34 -21.92 0.93
CA LEU A 318 -4.30 -21.07 1.52
C LEU A 318 -3.11 -20.88 0.56
N VAL A 319 -2.64 -21.96 -0.09
CA VAL A 319 -1.57 -21.87 -1.10
C VAL A 319 -1.97 -20.95 -2.24
N LEU A 320 -3.18 -21.07 -2.78
CA LEU A 320 -3.69 -20.18 -3.82
C LEU A 320 -3.81 -18.73 -3.35
N ALA A 321 -4.29 -18.50 -2.13
CA ALA A 321 -4.40 -17.16 -1.55
C ALA A 321 -3.02 -16.51 -1.39
N VAL A 322 -2.02 -17.27 -0.90
CA VAL A 322 -0.63 -16.81 -0.77
C VAL A 322 -0.02 -16.53 -2.14
N ALA A 323 -0.18 -17.43 -3.11
CA ALA A 323 0.35 -17.25 -4.46
C ALA A 323 -0.27 -16.04 -5.17
N LEU A 324 -1.59 -15.84 -5.06
CA LEU A 324 -2.27 -14.64 -5.55
C LEU A 324 -1.73 -13.38 -4.88
N ALA A 325 -1.59 -13.34 -3.54
CA ALA A 325 -1.04 -12.21 -2.81
C ALA A 325 0.40 -11.89 -3.24
N ALA A 326 1.21 -12.92 -3.49
CA ALA A 326 2.59 -12.76 -3.95
C ALA A 326 2.70 -12.02 -5.29
N THR A 327 1.68 -12.09 -6.15
CA THR A 327 1.65 -11.33 -7.42
C THR A 327 1.52 -9.81 -7.23
N TRP A 328 1.06 -9.33 -6.08
CA TRP A 328 1.08 -7.91 -5.72
C TRP A 328 2.38 -7.55 -5.02
N VAL A 329 2.69 -8.25 -3.94
CA VAL A 329 3.83 -7.95 -3.07
C VAL A 329 5.14 -8.03 -3.83
N GLY A 330 5.24 -8.98 -4.78
CA GLY A 330 6.40 -9.13 -5.66
C GLY A 330 6.54 -8.05 -6.73
N ALA A 331 5.49 -7.32 -7.05
CA ALA A 331 5.49 -6.26 -8.07
C ALA A 331 5.30 -4.84 -7.48
N ASP A 332 5.37 -4.69 -6.17
CA ASP A 332 5.12 -3.42 -5.45
C ASP A 332 6.35 -3.06 -4.59
N HIS A 333 6.33 -1.89 -3.94
CA HIS A 333 7.39 -1.33 -3.08
C HIS A 333 8.00 -2.30 -2.05
N ALA A 334 7.30 -3.37 -1.68
CA ALA A 334 7.83 -4.39 -0.78
C ALA A 334 9.03 -5.16 -1.37
N SER A 335 9.14 -5.20 -2.69
CA SER A 335 10.17 -5.96 -3.42
C SER A 335 11.46 -5.17 -3.66
N VAL A 336 11.50 -3.88 -3.35
CA VAL A 336 12.64 -2.98 -3.57
C VAL A 336 12.98 -2.19 -2.31
N GLY A 337 14.18 -1.64 -2.23
CA GLY A 337 14.64 -0.80 -1.11
C GLY A 337 15.14 -1.61 0.09
N ILE A 338 15.01 -1.04 1.31
CA ILE A 338 15.56 -1.64 2.53
C ILE A 338 14.80 -2.89 2.97
N GLN A 339 15.54 -3.87 3.54
CA GLN A 339 14.97 -5.04 4.23
C GLN A 339 13.94 -5.83 3.40
N VAL A 340 14.18 -6.03 2.10
CA VAL A 340 13.27 -6.76 1.19
C VAL A 340 12.91 -8.14 1.75
N TRP A 341 13.88 -8.87 2.34
CA TRP A 341 13.70 -10.18 2.95
C TRP A 341 12.63 -10.20 4.07
N LEU A 342 12.39 -9.06 4.73
CA LEU A 342 11.37 -8.91 5.78
C LEU A 342 10.09 -8.26 5.21
N ALA A 343 10.23 -7.30 4.28
CA ALA A 343 9.12 -6.58 3.68
C ALA A 343 8.19 -7.50 2.88
N LEU A 344 8.75 -8.45 2.13
CA LEU A 344 7.98 -9.42 1.35
C LEU A 344 7.07 -10.30 2.24
N PRO A 345 7.58 -11.04 3.25
CA PRO A 345 6.71 -11.87 4.09
C PRO A 345 5.71 -11.05 4.92
N LEU A 346 6.09 -9.87 5.41
CA LEU A 346 5.16 -9.00 6.12
C LEU A 346 4.09 -8.41 5.20
N GLY A 347 4.43 -8.09 3.94
CA GLY A 347 3.49 -7.67 2.92
C GLY A 347 2.47 -8.77 2.58
N LEU A 348 2.93 -9.99 2.39
CA LEU A 348 2.07 -11.16 2.17
C LEU A 348 1.11 -11.38 3.36
N LEU A 349 1.66 -11.36 4.57
CA LEU A 349 0.87 -11.54 5.80
C LEU A 349 -0.18 -10.44 5.96
N HIS A 350 0.18 -9.18 5.63
CA HIS A 350 -0.75 -8.05 5.63
C HIS A 350 -1.91 -8.25 4.65
N LEU A 351 -1.62 -8.63 3.40
CA LEU A 351 -2.65 -8.87 2.38
C LEU A 351 -3.57 -10.03 2.75
N ILE A 352 -3.02 -11.13 3.27
CA ILE A 352 -3.80 -12.30 3.68
C ILE A 352 -4.69 -11.96 4.88
N ALA A 353 -4.15 -11.26 5.89
CA ALA A 353 -4.92 -10.84 7.05
C ALA A 353 -6.05 -9.86 6.65
N MET A 354 -5.78 -8.94 5.73
CA MET A 354 -6.77 -8.05 5.15
C MET A 354 -7.88 -8.83 4.45
N ALA A 355 -7.51 -9.81 3.61
CA ALA A 355 -8.49 -10.63 2.90
C ALA A 355 -9.37 -11.44 3.85
N PHE A 356 -8.80 -12.10 4.85
CA PHE A 356 -9.55 -12.88 5.83
C PHE A 356 -10.51 -12.01 6.65
N TRP A 357 -10.08 -10.81 7.00
CA TRP A 357 -10.93 -9.89 7.75
C TRP A 357 -12.05 -9.31 6.90
N LEU A 358 -11.73 -8.64 5.78
CA LEU A 358 -12.73 -7.94 4.95
C LEU A 358 -13.66 -8.90 4.21
N GLY A 359 -13.10 -9.95 3.59
CA GLY A 359 -13.92 -10.95 2.91
C GLY A 359 -14.73 -11.81 3.88
N GLY A 360 -14.18 -12.07 5.08
CA GLY A 360 -14.92 -12.71 6.17
C GLY A 360 -16.06 -11.84 6.70
N LEU A 361 -15.87 -10.52 6.79
CA LEU A 361 -16.90 -9.57 7.17
C LEU A 361 -18.07 -9.56 6.16
N ALA A 362 -17.76 -9.54 4.85
CA ALA A 362 -18.77 -9.66 3.80
C ALA A 362 -19.51 -10.99 3.87
N SER A 363 -18.81 -12.09 4.15
CA SER A 363 -19.40 -13.42 4.33
C SER A 363 -20.27 -13.50 5.57
N LEU A 364 -19.87 -12.85 6.66
CA LEU A 364 -20.66 -12.75 7.89
C LEU A 364 -21.98 -12.00 7.64
N LEU A 365 -21.99 -10.93 6.83
CA LEU A 365 -23.21 -10.23 6.46
C LEU A 365 -24.20 -11.13 5.72
N VAL A 366 -23.68 -11.99 4.84
CA VAL A 366 -24.49 -13.01 4.16
C VAL A 366 -24.99 -14.04 5.17
N ALA A 367 -24.11 -14.56 6.01
CA ALA A 367 -24.45 -15.56 7.01
C ALA A 367 -25.52 -15.06 8.01
N LEU A 368 -25.41 -13.80 8.46
CA LEU A 368 -26.41 -13.18 9.36
C LEU A 368 -27.80 -13.04 8.70
N ARG A 369 -27.87 -12.93 7.35
CA ARG A 369 -29.15 -12.96 6.63
C ARG A 369 -29.75 -14.35 6.57
N GLU A 370 -28.91 -15.39 6.53
CA GLU A 370 -29.30 -16.80 6.55
C GLU A 370 -29.60 -17.32 7.96
N GLY A 371 -29.51 -16.47 9.00
CA GLY A 371 -29.92 -16.82 10.35
C GLY A 371 -28.91 -17.66 11.13
N VAL A 372 -27.60 -17.61 10.83
CA VAL A 372 -26.57 -18.39 11.53
C VAL A 372 -26.56 -18.12 13.05
N GLY A 373 -26.17 -19.14 13.81
CA GLY A 373 -26.04 -19.07 15.27
C GLY A 373 -24.85 -18.24 15.76
N ALA A 374 -24.83 -17.94 17.04
CA ALA A 374 -23.78 -17.15 17.71
C ALA A 374 -22.39 -17.79 17.57
N GLU A 375 -22.31 -19.13 17.43
CA GLU A 375 -21.06 -19.87 17.32
C GLU A 375 -20.25 -19.46 16.06
N VAL A 376 -20.90 -19.30 14.90
CA VAL A 376 -20.26 -18.86 13.65
C VAL A 376 -19.71 -17.44 13.81
N VAL A 377 -20.51 -16.55 14.44
CA VAL A 377 -20.12 -15.18 14.74
C VAL A 377 -18.91 -15.14 15.68
N ASP A 378 -18.90 -15.99 16.71
CA ASP A 378 -17.81 -16.07 17.70
C ASP A 378 -16.50 -16.57 17.06
N ARG A 379 -16.57 -17.64 16.25
CA ARG A 379 -15.41 -18.15 15.50
C ARG A 379 -14.82 -17.06 14.61
N PHE A 380 -15.68 -16.38 13.87
CA PHE A 380 -15.23 -15.26 13.00
C PHE A 380 -14.63 -14.11 13.82
N SER A 381 -15.26 -13.72 14.94
CA SER A 381 -14.77 -12.63 15.80
C SER A 381 -13.34 -12.89 16.31
N LYS A 382 -12.99 -14.14 16.63
CA LYS A 382 -11.63 -14.53 17.04
C LYS A 382 -10.63 -14.39 15.88
N ILE A 383 -11.00 -14.86 14.69
CA ILE A 383 -10.17 -14.75 13.48
C ILE A 383 -9.99 -13.27 13.09
N ALA A 384 -11.07 -12.51 13.07
CA ALA A 384 -11.05 -11.08 12.77
C ALA A 384 -10.13 -10.31 13.72
N PHE A 385 -10.19 -10.61 15.02
CA PHE A 385 -9.28 -10.00 16.01
C PHE A 385 -7.81 -10.33 15.74
N GLY A 386 -7.50 -11.59 15.45
CA GLY A 386 -6.15 -12.01 15.08
C GLY A 386 -5.67 -11.32 13.81
N SER A 387 -6.52 -11.25 12.78
CA SER A 387 -6.22 -10.57 11.52
C SER A 387 -5.94 -9.07 11.74
N VAL A 388 -6.75 -8.39 12.55
CA VAL A 388 -6.55 -6.97 12.90
C VAL A 388 -5.24 -6.76 13.65
N ALA A 389 -4.88 -7.63 14.59
CA ALA A 389 -3.61 -7.55 15.31
C ALA A 389 -2.42 -7.67 14.33
N VAL A 390 -2.50 -8.62 13.39
CA VAL A 390 -1.50 -8.77 12.31
C VAL A 390 -1.44 -7.51 11.44
N LEU A 391 -2.59 -6.97 11.03
CA LEU A 391 -2.66 -5.75 10.21
C LEU A 391 -2.03 -4.54 10.90
N VAL A 392 -2.24 -4.37 12.21
CA VAL A 392 -1.63 -3.28 12.97
C VAL A 392 -0.11 -3.42 13.00
N VAL A 393 0.41 -4.60 13.35
CA VAL A 393 1.86 -4.84 13.45
C VAL A 393 2.54 -4.66 12.10
N THR A 394 2.02 -5.32 11.07
CA THR A 394 2.59 -5.24 9.70
C THR A 394 2.41 -3.86 9.09
N GLY A 395 1.28 -3.19 9.38
CA GLY A 395 0.99 -1.84 8.89
C GLY A 395 1.90 -0.78 9.53
N LEU A 396 2.24 -0.89 10.81
CA LEU A 396 3.21 -0.01 11.48
C LEU A 396 4.60 -0.13 10.83
N TYR A 397 5.04 -1.37 10.57
CA TYR A 397 6.29 -1.61 9.87
C TYR A 397 6.30 -0.99 8.46
N GLN A 398 5.26 -1.23 7.66
CA GLN A 398 5.15 -0.69 6.30
C GLN A 398 5.09 0.85 6.31
N SER A 399 4.36 1.44 7.27
CA SER A 399 4.26 2.89 7.43
C SER A 399 5.61 3.52 7.76
N TRP A 400 6.36 2.93 8.70
CA TRP A 400 7.70 3.37 9.02
C TRP A 400 8.64 3.27 7.81
N ARG A 401 8.61 2.12 7.11
CA ARG A 401 9.45 1.87 5.93
C ARG A 401 9.17 2.88 4.82
N GLY A 402 7.91 3.23 4.57
CA GLY A 402 7.51 4.18 3.52
C GLY A 402 7.68 5.65 3.88
N LEU A 403 7.61 6.00 5.18
CA LEU A 403 7.61 7.40 5.61
C LEU A 403 9.00 8.03 5.63
N GLY A 404 10.01 7.31 6.12
CA GLY A 404 11.41 7.73 6.20
C GLY A 404 11.72 8.77 7.28
N SER A 405 10.90 9.79 7.46
CA SER A 405 11.08 10.84 8.48
C SER A 405 9.75 11.30 9.06
N TRP A 406 9.77 11.80 10.31
CA TRP A 406 8.56 12.35 10.94
C TRP A 406 8.03 13.61 10.24
N GLY A 407 8.92 14.41 9.64
CA GLY A 407 8.54 15.59 8.85
C GLY A 407 7.75 15.23 7.59
N ALA A 408 7.99 14.07 6.99
CA ALA A 408 7.27 13.58 5.83
C ALA A 408 5.80 13.25 6.15
N LEU A 409 5.45 13.03 7.42
CA LEU A 409 4.07 12.70 7.83
C LEU A 409 3.07 13.81 7.51
N THR A 410 3.45 15.06 7.70
CA THR A 410 2.59 16.23 7.40
C THR A 410 3.01 16.95 6.14
N GLY A 411 4.29 16.84 5.76
CA GLY A 411 4.90 17.54 4.65
C GLY A 411 4.64 16.93 3.26
N THR A 412 4.24 15.66 3.18
CA THR A 412 4.04 14.95 1.92
C THR A 412 2.57 14.51 1.73
N GLU A 413 2.18 14.27 0.48
CA GLU A 413 0.86 13.70 0.16
C GLU A 413 0.71 12.30 0.74
N TYR A 414 1.75 11.48 0.62
CA TYR A 414 1.83 10.15 1.21
C TYR A 414 1.57 10.17 2.72
N GLY A 415 2.24 11.06 3.47
CA GLY A 415 2.07 11.18 4.91
C GLY A 415 0.66 11.59 5.30
N ARG A 416 0.04 12.54 4.57
CA ARG A 416 -1.35 12.96 4.80
C ARG A 416 -2.34 11.83 4.53
N LEU A 417 -2.18 11.08 3.44
CA LEU A 417 -2.99 9.89 3.14
C LEU A 417 -2.82 8.80 4.20
N LEU A 418 -1.60 8.62 4.72
CA LEU A 418 -1.31 7.69 5.80
C LEU A 418 -2.03 8.08 7.10
N LEU A 419 -2.09 9.38 7.44
CA LEU A 419 -2.85 9.88 8.59
C LEU A 419 -4.36 9.62 8.41
N VAL A 420 -4.92 9.87 7.22
CA VAL A 420 -6.33 9.57 6.91
C VAL A 420 -6.59 8.07 7.04
N LYS A 421 -5.72 7.22 6.47
CA LYS A 421 -5.82 5.76 6.60
C LYS A 421 -5.82 5.33 8.07
N THR A 422 -4.89 5.87 8.86
CA THR A 422 -4.78 5.55 10.29
C THR A 422 -6.03 5.98 11.06
N GLY A 423 -6.55 7.17 10.78
CA GLY A 423 -7.81 7.65 11.36
C GLY A 423 -9.00 6.75 11.02
N CYS A 424 -9.12 6.32 9.77
CA CYS A 424 -10.16 5.36 9.36
C CYS A 424 -10.02 4.00 10.08
N VAL A 425 -8.77 3.50 10.25
CA VAL A 425 -8.52 2.26 10.99
C VAL A 425 -8.91 2.40 12.45
N VAL A 426 -8.58 3.51 13.12
CA VAL A 426 -8.98 3.78 14.52
C VAL A 426 -10.50 3.84 14.64
N ALA A 427 -11.18 4.56 13.74
CA ALA A 427 -12.65 4.61 13.69
C ALA A 427 -13.26 3.20 13.53
N MET A 428 -12.70 2.39 12.64
CA MET A 428 -13.15 1.02 12.41
C MET A 428 -12.96 0.13 13.65
N LEU A 429 -11.85 0.26 14.37
CA LEU A 429 -11.62 -0.46 15.63
C LEU A 429 -12.64 -0.06 16.71
N GLY A 430 -13.03 1.22 16.74
CA GLY A 430 -14.11 1.72 17.62
C GLY A 430 -15.46 1.07 17.29
N VAL A 431 -15.82 0.99 16.02
CA VAL A 431 -17.05 0.31 15.57
C VAL A 431 -17.00 -1.19 15.88
N ALA A 432 -15.87 -1.86 15.64
CA ALA A 432 -15.68 -3.28 15.97
C ALA A 432 -15.80 -3.55 17.48
N TRP A 433 -15.34 -2.64 18.33
CA TRP A 433 -15.55 -2.72 19.77
C TRP A 433 -17.04 -2.64 20.13
N LEU A 434 -17.80 -1.74 19.48
CA LEU A 434 -19.25 -1.65 19.64
C LEU A 434 -19.97 -2.92 19.17
N SER A 435 -19.54 -3.52 18.04
CA SER A 435 -20.09 -4.79 17.52
C SER A 435 -19.98 -5.93 18.54
N ARG A 436 -18.91 -5.96 19.33
CA ARG A 436 -18.73 -6.97 20.40
C ARG A 436 -19.78 -6.84 21.50
N SER A 437 -20.29 -5.65 21.79
CA SER A 437 -21.37 -5.46 22.76
C SER A 437 -22.68 -6.12 22.28
N TRP A 438 -22.97 -6.04 20.99
CA TRP A 438 -24.11 -6.73 20.39
C TRP A 438 -23.95 -8.25 20.39
N LEU A 439 -22.72 -8.75 20.16
CA LEU A 439 -22.42 -10.16 20.26
C LEU A 439 -22.60 -10.69 21.71
N ALA A 440 -22.16 -9.92 22.71
CA ALA A 440 -22.37 -10.26 24.11
C ALA A 440 -23.86 -10.37 24.46
N ARG A 441 -24.68 -9.44 23.99
CA ARG A 441 -26.14 -9.47 24.13
C ARG A 441 -26.76 -10.68 23.42
N LEU A 442 -26.26 -11.05 22.23
CA LEU A 442 -26.74 -12.21 21.50
C LEU A 442 -26.45 -13.52 22.24
N ARG A 443 -25.33 -13.59 23.00
CA ARG A 443 -24.97 -14.75 23.84
C ARG A 443 -25.79 -14.80 25.13
N ALA A 444 -26.11 -13.65 25.71
CA ALA A 444 -26.86 -13.55 26.97
C ALA A 444 -28.36 -13.84 26.79
N ALA A 445 -28.92 -13.57 25.60
CA ALA A 445 -30.33 -13.74 25.33
C ALA A 445 -30.93 -15.13 25.64
N PRO A 446 -30.22 -16.27 25.51
CA PRO A 446 -30.75 -17.56 25.97
C PRO A 446 -30.79 -17.73 27.50
N ALA A 447 -29.91 -17.05 28.24
CA ALA A 447 -29.84 -17.12 29.68
C ALA A 447 -30.97 -16.28 30.37
N GLU A 448 -31.22 -15.07 29.86
CA GLU A 448 -32.30 -14.21 30.36
C GLU A 448 -33.69 -14.79 30.08
N ALA A 449 -33.86 -15.51 28.95
CA ALA A 449 -35.13 -16.18 28.66
C ALA A 449 -35.43 -17.36 29.58
N ALA A 450 -34.44 -17.86 30.32
CA ALA A 450 -34.58 -18.93 31.29
C ALA A 450 -34.88 -18.39 32.74
N GLU A 451 -34.59 -17.11 32.99
CA GLU A 451 -34.80 -16.47 34.31
C GLU A 451 -36.03 -15.55 34.39
N VAL A 452 -36.69 -15.30 33.27
CA VAL A 452 -37.97 -14.55 33.34
C VAL A 452 -39.03 -15.51 33.89
N GLU A 453 -39.26 -15.38 35.18
CA GLU A 453 -40.46 -15.90 35.86
C GLU A 453 -41.70 -15.58 34.98
N PRO A 454 -42.58 -16.55 34.73
CA PRO A 454 -43.71 -16.32 33.86
C PRO A 454 -44.57 -15.19 34.46
N ALA A 455 -44.43 -13.98 33.87
CA ALA A 455 -45.40 -12.91 34.16
C ALA A 455 -46.77 -13.51 33.96
N GLU A 456 -47.60 -13.41 34.97
CA GLU A 456 -49.01 -13.82 34.96
C GLU A 456 -49.66 -13.38 33.66
N LEU A 457 -49.68 -14.31 32.70
CA LEU A 457 -50.57 -14.17 31.55
C LEU A 457 -52.00 -14.31 32.12
N PRO A 458 -52.96 -13.45 31.74
CA PRO A 458 -54.36 -13.60 32.16
C PRO A 458 -54.77 -15.04 31.86
N GLU A 459 -55.26 -15.74 32.86
CA GLU A 459 -55.65 -17.16 32.79
C GLU A 459 -56.39 -17.43 31.47
N PRO A 460 -55.83 -18.27 30.56
CA PRO A 460 -56.65 -18.80 29.51
C PRO A 460 -57.70 -19.66 30.17
N VAL A 461 -58.94 -19.26 29.93
CA VAL A 461 -60.15 -19.93 30.38
C VAL A 461 -59.87 -21.43 30.52
N ALA A 462 -59.97 -21.91 31.78
CA ALA A 462 -59.70 -23.31 32.17
C ALA A 462 -60.80 -24.22 31.60
N VAL A 463 -60.78 -24.44 30.28
CA VAL A 463 -61.60 -25.41 29.60
C VAL A 463 -60.68 -26.38 28.83
N ALA A 464 -60.53 -27.58 29.37
CA ALA A 464 -59.91 -28.76 28.80
C ALA A 464 -58.36 -28.86 28.97
N ALA A 465 -57.86 -28.84 30.20
CA ALA A 465 -56.45 -29.20 30.49
C ALA A 465 -56.23 -30.72 30.72
N HIS A 466 -57.25 -31.53 30.56
CA HIS A 466 -57.15 -32.99 30.77
C HIS A 466 -57.84 -33.70 29.60
N SER A 467 -57.21 -33.76 28.46
CA SER A 467 -57.54 -34.73 27.46
C SER A 467 -56.61 -35.96 27.64
N GLU A 468 -57.21 -37.14 27.96
CA GLU A 468 -56.46 -38.37 28.06
C GLU A 468 -56.02 -38.95 26.71
N ASP A 469 -56.23 -38.20 25.60
CA ASP A 469 -55.83 -38.55 24.26
C ASP A 469 -54.36 -38.19 24.03
N PRO A 470 -53.44 -39.13 23.90
CA PRO A 470 -52.00 -38.90 23.72
C PRO A 470 -51.67 -38.11 22.42
N VAL A 471 -52.55 -38.23 21.41
CA VAL A 471 -52.37 -37.50 20.14
C VAL A 471 -52.59 -36.00 20.34
N ARG A 472 -53.62 -35.65 21.13
CA ARG A 472 -53.94 -34.27 21.44
C ARG A 472 -52.94 -33.59 22.37
N GLN A 473 -52.36 -34.36 23.32
CA GLN A 473 -51.24 -33.89 24.15
C GLN A 473 -50.00 -33.61 23.32
N ALA A 474 -49.57 -34.49 22.45
CA ALA A 474 -48.46 -34.32 21.55
C ALA A 474 -48.67 -33.08 20.61
N GLN A 475 -49.90 -32.79 20.19
CA GLN A 475 -50.22 -31.65 19.36
C GLN A 475 -50.14 -30.34 20.13
N LEU A 476 -50.58 -30.32 21.37
CA LEU A 476 -50.50 -29.16 22.26
C LEU A 476 -49.02 -28.85 22.65
N GLU A 477 -48.22 -29.86 22.90
CA GLU A 477 -46.78 -29.72 23.14
C GLU A 477 -46.04 -29.16 21.91
N ARG A 478 -46.33 -29.64 20.70
CA ARG A 478 -45.81 -29.08 19.46
C ARG A 478 -46.21 -27.63 19.28
N GLN A 479 -47.49 -27.25 19.61
CA GLN A 479 -47.94 -25.86 19.52
C GLN A 479 -47.22 -25.00 20.57
N ARG A 480 -47.07 -25.45 21.83
CA ARG A 480 -46.29 -24.72 22.84
C ARG A 480 -44.86 -24.52 22.43
N ALA A 481 -44.16 -25.58 21.96
CA ALA A 481 -42.81 -25.50 21.45
C ALA A 481 -42.69 -24.53 20.27
N ALA A 482 -43.68 -24.49 19.35
CA ALA A 482 -43.70 -23.56 18.22
C ALA A 482 -43.93 -22.11 18.69
N VAL A 483 -44.78 -21.84 19.68
CA VAL A 483 -44.98 -20.50 20.24
C VAL A 483 -43.77 -20.02 21.01
N GLU A 484 -43.11 -20.89 21.77
CA GLU A 484 -41.85 -20.57 22.48
C GLU A 484 -40.72 -20.29 21.50
N SER A 485 -40.58 -21.10 20.45
CA SER A 485 -39.56 -20.86 19.41
C SER A 485 -39.80 -19.55 18.68
N ALA A 486 -41.04 -19.23 18.31
CA ALA A 486 -41.42 -17.96 17.71
C ALA A 486 -41.22 -16.75 18.65
N GLY A 487 -41.42 -16.93 19.97
CA GLY A 487 -41.14 -15.92 20.99
C GLY A 487 -39.65 -15.64 21.12
N ARG A 488 -38.82 -16.70 21.16
CA ARG A 488 -37.34 -16.60 21.15
C ARG A 488 -36.81 -15.93 19.90
N GLU A 489 -37.33 -16.25 18.73
CA GLU A 489 -36.93 -15.60 17.46
C GLU A 489 -37.31 -14.11 17.43
N ARG A 490 -38.45 -13.72 17.96
CA ARG A 490 -38.84 -12.30 18.05
C ARG A 490 -37.94 -11.50 19.00
N GLY A 491 -37.49 -12.08 20.09
CA GLY A 491 -36.54 -11.47 21.05
C GLY A 491 -35.14 -11.28 20.45
N LEU A 492 -34.71 -12.17 19.55
CA LEU A 492 -33.39 -12.11 18.91
C LEU A 492 -33.33 -11.17 17.69
N THR A 493 -34.47 -10.85 17.06
CA THR A 493 -34.52 -10.03 15.84
C THR A 493 -33.90 -8.63 15.99
N PRO A 494 -34.18 -7.86 17.06
CA PRO A 494 -33.58 -6.53 17.23
C PRO A 494 -32.07 -6.61 17.46
N THR A 495 -31.57 -7.62 18.18
CA THR A 495 -30.15 -7.82 18.45
C THR A 495 -29.38 -8.20 17.16
N ARG A 496 -29.95 -9.10 16.34
CA ARG A 496 -29.40 -9.46 15.03
C ARG A 496 -29.39 -8.26 14.08
N ALA A 497 -30.42 -7.43 14.09
CA ALA A 497 -30.49 -6.19 13.28
C ALA A 497 -29.43 -5.18 13.70
N GLY A 498 -29.20 -5.01 15.03
CA GLY A 498 -28.15 -4.14 15.57
C GLY A 498 -26.76 -4.61 15.15
N LEU A 499 -26.46 -5.90 15.32
CA LEU A 499 -25.20 -6.50 14.88
C LEU A 499 -24.98 -6.33 13.37
N ARG A 500 -25.99 -6.58 12.54
CA ARG A 500 -25.91 -6.39 11.09
C ARG A 500 -25.64 -4.95 10.69
N ARG A 501 -26.26 -3.96 11.35
CA ARG A 501 -25.97 -2.53 11.10
C ARG A 501 -24.54 -2.18 11.44
N SER A 502 -24.02 -2.63 12.57
CA SER A 502 -22.65 -2.41 12.99
C SER A 502 -21.66 -3.01 11.98
N VAL A 503 -21.86 -4.26 11.56
CA VAL A 503 -21.03 -4.94 10.55
C VAL A 503 -21.10 -4.24 9.18
N LEU A 504 -22.25 -3.66 8.80
CA LEU A 504 -22.36 -2.85 7.57
C LEU A 504 -21.52 -1.58 7.65
N VAL A 505 -21.53 -0.91 8.80
CA VAL A 505 -20.69 0.30 9.02
C VAL A 505 -19.21 -0.08 8.96
N GLU A 506 -18.80 -1.18 9.60
CA GLU A 506 -17.43 -1.71 9.49
C GLU A 506 -17.04 -1.96 8.02
N ALA A 507 -17.89 -2.62 7.26
CA ALA A 507 -17.66 -2.90 5.85
C ALA A 507 -17.54 -1.62 5.01
N ALA A 508 -18.37 -0.61 5.27
CA ALA A 508 -18.30 0.68 4.56
C ALA A 508 -16.99 1.43 4.87
N VAL A 509 -16.57 1.48 6.14
CA VAL A 509 -15.29 2.08 6.51
C VAL A 509 -14.13 1.29 5.93
N ALA A 510 -14.22 -0.04 5.87
CA ALA A 510 -13.21 -0.90 5.26
C ALA A 510 -13.02 -0.60 3.77
N VAL A 511 -14.11 -0.37 3.02
CA VAL A 511 -14.03 0.07 1.61
C VAL A 511 -13.33 1.42 1.50
N ALA A 512 -13.65 2.38 2.39
CA ALA A 512 -12.96 3.67 2.41
C ALA A 512 -11.44 3.51 2.68
N VAL A 513 -11.05 2.64 3.62
CA VAL A 513 -9.63 2.31 3.86
C VAL A 513 -8.96 1.73 2.63
N LEU A 514 -9.63 0.87 1.87
CA LEU A 514 -9.07 0.29 0.63
C LEU A 514 -8.89 1.36 -0.45
N VAL A 515 -9.83 2.29 -0.62
CA VAL A 515 -9.69 3.42 -1.54
C VAL A 515 -8.49 4.29 -1.16
N VAL A 516 -8.39 4.70 0.11
CA VAL A 516 -7.25 5.49 0.61
C VAL A 516 -5.93 4.71 0.46
N THR A 517 -5.94 3.39 0.68
CA THR A 517 -4.76 2.55 0.49
C THR A 517 -4.33 2.52 -0.98
N THR A 518 -5.28 2.44 -1.92
CA THR A 518 -4.96 2.48 -3.37
C THR A 518 -4.40 3.85 -3.76
N MET A 519 -4.93 4.95 -3.22
CA MET A 519 -4.36 6.28 -3.42
C MET A 519 -2.93 6.36 -2.85
N LEU A 520 -2.71 5.80 -1.66
CA LEU A 520 -1.41 5.76 -1.01
C LEU A 520 -0.39 4.96 -1.83
N THR A 521 -0.77 3.81 -2.38
CA THR A 521 0.11 2.99 -3.23
C THR A 521 0.35 3.57 -4.62
N ASN A 522 -0.42 4.55 -5.04
CA ASN A 522 -0.23 5.31 -6.27
C ASN A 522 0.55 6.62 -6.05
N SER A 523 0.80 7.03 -4.80
CA SER A 523 1.59 8.20 -4.48
C SER A 523 3.04 7.82 -4.15
N PRO A 524 4.03 8.67 -4.48
CA PRO A 524 5.41 8.42 -4.12
C PRO A 524 5.55 8.24 -2.60
N PRO A 525 6.33 7.26 -2.11
CA PRO A 525 6.60 7.12 -0.69
C PRO A 525 7.09 8.42 -0.07
N GLY A 526 6.72 8.68 1.18
CA GLY A 526 7.05 9.92 1.87
C GLY A 526 8.55 10.19 1.95
N ARG A 527 9.37 9.14 1.96
CA ARG A 527 10.83 9.19 1.90
C ARG A 527 11.30 9.86 0.59
N VAL A 528 10.81 9.37 -0.55
CA VAL A 528 11.14 9.88 -1.89
C VAL A 528 10.50 11.26 -2.14
N ALA A 529 9.23 11.42 -1.76
CA ALA A 529 8.55 12.71 -1.86
C ALA A 529 9.24 13.80 -1.00
N GLY A 530 9.86 13.40 0.12
CA GLY A 530 10.70 14.27 0.93
C GLY A 530 11.98 14.68 0.20
N GLU A 531 12.64 13.74 -0.47
CA GLU A 531 13.85 13.97 -1.26
C GLU A 531 13.55 14.81 -2.51
N ILE A 532 12.47 14.51 -3.26
CA ILE A 532 12.01 15.33 -4.40
C ILE A 532 11.63 16.75 -3.91
N LYS A 533 10.99 16.88 -2.74
CA LYS A 533 10.61 18.16 -2.17
C LYS A 533 11.82 18.91 -1.61
N ALA A 534 12.80 18.24 -1.06
CA ALA A 534 14.08 18.80 -0.65
C ALA A 534 14.92 19.20 -1.88
N GLY A 535 14.83 18.44 -2.98
CA GLY A 535 15.48 18.77 -4.25
C GLY A 535 14.67 19.65 -5.20
N GLY A 536 13.35 19.74 -5.07
CA GLY A 536 12.46 20.34 -6.07
C GLY A 536 11.39 21.31 -5.56
N ALA A 537 11.24 21.53 -4.26
CA ALA A 537 10.20 22.44 -3.76
C ALA A 537 10.74 23.35 -2.65
N ALA A 538 11.24 24.47 -3.04
CA ALA A 538 10.93 25.67 -2.30
C ALA A 538 9.61 26.25 -2.85
N ALA A 539 8.47 25.73 -2.35
CA ALA A 539 7.30 26.58 -2.29
C ALA A 539 7.62 27.72 -1.29
N PRO A 540 7.30 28.99 -1.59
CA PRO A 540 7.63 30.08 -0.71
C PRO A 540 6.92 29.87 0.63
N ALA A 541 7.69 29.58 1.68
CA ALA A 541 7.26 29.86 3.03
C ALA A 541 6.99 31.38 3.06
N ALA A 542 5.79 31.76 3.48
CA ALA A 542 5.37 33.15 3.63
C ALA A 542 6.35 33.90 4.55
N GLY A 543 7.26 34.59 3.91
CA GLY A 543 8.30 35.42 4.47
C GLY A 543 9.02 36.06 3.29
N GLY A 544 8.26 36.91 2.54
CA GLY A 544 8.70 37.46 1.28
C GLY A 544 9.89 38.39 1.44
N THR A 545 11.06 37.91 1.11
CA THR A 545 12.08 38.75 0.48
C THR A 545 11.78 38.77 -1.00
N ALA A 546 11.57 39.97 -1.55
CA ALA A 546 11.37 40.15 -2.98
C ALA A 546 12.51 39.52 -3.78
N PRO A 547 12.24 38.96 -5.01
CA PRO A 547 13.29 38.37 -5.84
C PRO A 547 14.43 39.35 -6.05
N VAL A 548 15.65 38.94 -5.79
CA VAL A 548 16.82 39.77 -6.07
C VAL A 548 16.90 39.90 -7.58
N GLN A 549 16.74 41.13 -8.07
CA GLN A 549 16.86 41.42 -9.50
C GLN A 549 18.33 41.38 -9.92
N THR A 550 18.64 40.55 -10.91
CA THR A 550 19.98 40.50 -11.48
C THR A 550 20.09 41.51 -12.64
N GLN A 551 21.20 42.21 -12.75
CA GLN A 551 21.61 42.84 -14.00
C GLN A 551 22.54 41.86 -14.73
N PRO A 552 22.29 41.55 -16.01
CA PRO A 552 23.14 40.66 -16.78
C PRO A 552 24.61 41.09 -16.73
N GLY A 553 25.52 40.12 -16.46
CA GLY A 553 26.96 40.38 -16.41
C GLY A 553 27.52 40.80 -15.05
N ARG A 554 26.75 40.77 -13.96
CA ARG A 554 27.22 41.01 -12.59
C ARG A 554 27.23 39.77 -11.74
N THR A 555 28.20 39.72 -10.83
CA THR A 555 28.24 38.69 -9.77
C THR A 555 27.11 38.91 -8.75
N LEU A 556 26.32 37.88 -8.50
CA LEU A 556 25.24 37.87 -7.51
C LEU A 556 25.69 37.09 -6.27
N GLU A 557 25.50 37.67 -5.09
CA GLU A 557 25.75 37.01 -3.80
C GLU A 557 24.42 36.83 -3.07
N LEU A 558 24.12 35.58 -2.69
CA LEU A 558 22.92 35.20 -1.98
C LEU A 558 23.34 34.64 -0.59
N LYS A 559 22.71 35.16 0.47
CA LYS A 559 22.96 34.70 1.84
C LYS A 559 21.76 33.93 2.38
N LEU A 560 21.93 32.65 2.64
CA LEU A 560 20.90 31.74 3.09
C LEU A 560 21.24 31.31 4.52
N PRO A 561 20.59 31.86 5.55
CA PRO A 561 20.76 31.37 6.91
C PRO A 561 20.23 29.96 7.01
N TYR A 562 20.95 29.09 7.74
CA TYR A 562 20.54 27.71 7.94
C TYR A 562 20.59 27.29 9.42
N ASP A 563 19.69 26.37 9.78
CA ASP A 563 19.63 25.70 11.09
C ASP A 563 19.15 24.26 10.85
N THR A 564 20.05 23.31 10.99
CA THR A 564 19.72 21.87 10.88
C THR A 564 19.05 21.32 12.13
N LYS A 565 18.93 22.17 13.19
CA LYS A 565 18.45 21.81 14.54
C LYS A 565 19.30 20.73 15.24
N GLY A 566 20.48 20.46 14.70
CA GLY A 566 21.49 19.59 15.31
C GLY A 566 22.15 20.24 16.51
N ARG A 567 22.97 19.46 17.25
CA ARG A 567 23.72 19.91 18.41
C ARG A 567 25.21 20.16 18.11
N THR A 568 25.63 19.95 16.89
CA THR A 568 27.01 20.14 16.43
C THR A 568 27.29 21.62 16.14
N PRO A 569 28.54 22.09 16.25
CA PRO A 569 28.89 23.49 15.97
C PRO A 569 28.53 23.96 14.56
N ASN A 570 28.52 23.05 13.59
CA ASN A 570 28.16 23.29 12.19
C ASN A 570 26.63 23.15 11.89
N ALA A 571 25.79 23.00 12.93
CA ALA A 571 24.34 22.88 12.78
C ALA A 571 23.65 24.19 12.42
N LYS A 572 24.28 25.34 12.71
CA LYS A 572 23.72 26.68 12.42
C LYS A 572 24.78 27.57 11.79
N GLY A 573 24.31 28.38 10.83
CA GLY A 573 25.22 29.31 10.16
C GLY A 573 24.57 30.00 8.97
N THR A 574 25.40 30.43 8.03
CA THR A 574 24.96 31.08 6.79
C THR A 574 25.66 30.42 5.61
N ALA A 575 24.86 29.98 4.63
CA ALA A 575 25.35 29.56 3.33
C ALA A 575 25.35 30.77 2.41
N THR A 576 26.51 31.13 1.86
CA THR A 576 26.68 32.20 0.89
C THR A 576 26.91 31.60 -0.47
N VAL A 577 25.97 31.82 -1.41
CA VAL A 577 26.06 31.36 -2.79
C VAL A 577 26.39 32.54 -3.68
N THR A 578 27.50 32.46 -4.38
CA THR A 578 27.91 33.49 -5.37
C THR A 578 27.72 32.93 -6.77
N VAL A 579 26.99 33.62 -7.61
CA VAL A 579 26.70 33.22 -9.01
C VAL A 579 27.28 34.29 -9.95
N ASN A 580 28.11 33.91 -10.90
CA ASN A 580 28.78 34.78 -11.83
C ASN A 580 28.78 34.17 -13.24
N PRO A 581 28.26 34.90 -14.28
CA PRO A 581 27.78 36.28 -14.32
C PRO A 581 26.30 36.50 -13.96
N ALA A 582 25.63 35.50 -13.37
CA ALA A 582 24.20 35.51 -13.00
C ALA A 582 23.27 35.79 -14.21
N GLY A 583 23.56 35.13 -15.32
CA GLY A 583 22.84 35.23 -16.59
C GLY A 583 22.39 33.89 -17.12
N THR A 584 21.73 33.89 -18.29
CA THR A 584 21.46 32.64 -19.01
C THR A 584 22.74 31.97 -19.48
N GLY A 585 22.76 30.65 -19.55
CA GLY A 585 23.93 29.86 -19.93
C GLY A 585 24.80 29.43 -18.73
N ALA A 586 26.13 29.37 -18.93
CA ALA A 586 27.08 28.93 -17.91
C ALA A 586 27.32 30.01 -16.85
N ASN A 587 27.22 29.60 -15.59
CA ASN A 587 27.49 30.43 -14.43
C ASN A 587 28.48 29.73 -13.49
N GLU A 588 29.59 30.41 -13.15
CA GLU A 588 30.45 29.96 -12.06
C GLU A 588 29.71 30.15 -10.74
N VAL A 589 29.64 29.10 -9.94
CA VAL A 589 28.99 29.12 -8.62
C VAL A 589 30.01 28.82 -7.56
N LYS A 590 30.07 29.67 -6.52
CA LYS A 590 30.87 29.45 -5.32
C LYS A 590 29.92 29.34 -4.13
N LEU A 591 30.13 28.33 -3.30
CA LEU A 591 29.39 28.13 -2.07
C LEU A 591 30.34 28.25 -0.89
N ALA A 592 29.98 29.06 0.09
CA ALA A 592 30.66 29.24 1.33
C ALA A 592 29.71 28.92 2.49
N LEU A 593 30.15 28.10 3.44
CA LEU A 593 29.44 27.83 4.68
C LEU A 593 30.24 28.46 5.85
N ASP A 594 29.59 29.38 6.56
CA ASP A 594 30.13 30.01 7.74
C ASP A 594 29.23 29.67 8.94
N GLY A 595 29.82 29.28 10.06
CA GLY A 595 29.10 28.98 11.29
C GLY A 595 28.43 30.20 11.91
N ALA A 596 27.78 30.04 13.04
CA ALA A 596 27.12 31.10 13.78
C ALA A 596 28.14 32.16 14.31
N ASP A 597 29.40 31.79 14.42
CA ASP A 597 30.55 32.62 14.79
C ASP A 597 31.23 33.32 13.59
N GLY A 598 30.71 33.09 12.37
CA GLY A 598 31.26 33.63 11.13
C GLY A 598 32.53 32.94 10.63
N GLN A 599 32.98 31.84 11.28
CA GLN A 599 34.10 31.05 10.80
C GLN A 599 33.68 29.99 9.79
N PRO A 600 34.55 29.64 8.82
CA PRO A 600 34.26 28.56 7.88
C PRO A 600 34.03 27.24 8.60
N VAL A 601 32.96 26.54 8.22
CA VAL A 601 32.61 25.23 8.79
C VAL A 601 32.47 24.17 7.73
N ASP A 602 33.03 22.99 8.00
CA ASP A 602 32.82 21.81 7.16
C ASP A 602 31.57 21.04 7.60
N VAL A 603 30.92 20.46 6.63
CA VAL A 603 29.73 19.60 6.82
C VAL A 603 29.94 18.26 6.10
N PRO A 604 29.38 17.15 6.62
CA PRO A 604 29.49 15.83 6.00
C PRO A 604 29.01 15.81 4.55
N GLU A 605 28.00 16.63 4.22
CA GLU A 605 27.46 16.69 2.87
C GLU A 605 26.82 18.05 2.59
N VAL A 606 27.10 18.58 1.39
CA VAL A 606 26.42 19.76 0.87
C VAL A 606 26.05 19.53 -0.60
N GLN A 607 24.85 19.93 -0.98
CA GLN A 607 24.37 19.91 -2.36
C GLN A 607 23.78 21.27 -2.69
N LEU A 608 23.93 21.70 -3.95
CA LEU A 608 23.35 22.93 -4.47
C LEU A 608 22.62 22.64 -5.76
N ALA A 609 21.41 23.18 -5.89
CA ALA A 609 20.62 23.02 -7.10
C ALA A 609 19.83 24.29 -7.43
N PHE A 610 19.52 24.47 -8.72
CA PHE A 610 18.68 25.53 -9.25
C PHE A 610 17.39 24.94 -9.83
N THR A 611 16.25 25.58 -9.55
CA THR A 611 14.93 25.21 -10.08
C THR A 611 14.26 26.43 -10.69
N LEU A 612 13.62 26.28 -11.85
CA LEU A 612 12.76 27.29 -12.46
C LEU A 612 11.29 26.85 -12.37
N PRO A 613 10.57 27.21 -11.29
CA PRO A 613 9.23 26.70 -11.02
C PRO A 613 8.22 27.08 -12.10
N ASP A 614 8.35 28.29 -12.69
CA ASP A 614 7.45 28.77 -13.72
C ASP A 614 7.47 27.95 -15.02
N ARG A 615 8.49 27.13 -15.20
CA ARG A 615 8.71 26.25 -16.35
C ARG A 615 8.84 24.77 -15.98
N ASP A 616 8.61 24.43 -14.70
CA ASP A 616 8.74 23.05 -14.17
C ASP A 616 10.13 22.43 -14.49
N LEU A 617 11.17 23.29 -14.52
CA LEU A 617 12.54 22.93 -14.87
C LEU A 617 13.39 22.79 -13.60
N GLY A 618 13.98 21.62 -13.40
CA GLY A 618 14.86 21.33 -12.26
C GLY A 618 14.24 20.34 -11.25
N PRO A 619 14.96 20.07 -10.14
CA PRO A 619 16.21 20.70 -9.73
C PRO A 619 17.38 20.36 -10.66
N LEU A 620 18.17 21.38 -11.03
CA LEU A 620 19.43 21.23 -11.74
C LEU A 620 20.55 21.22 -10.70
N PRO A 621 21.10 20.07 -10.29
CA PRO A 621 22.19 20.02 -9.32
C PRO A 621 23.47 20.60 -9.91
N VAL A 622 24.21 21.34 -9.07
CA VAL A 622 25.51 21.88 -9.39
C VAL A 622 26.58 20.93 -8.85
N PRO A 623 27.40 20.31 -9.71
CA PRO A 623 28.55 19.53 -9.24
C PRO A 623 29.51 20.43 -8.46
N LEU A 624 29.62 20.22 -7.15
CA LEU A 624 30.47 21.01 -6.27
C LEU A 624 31.82 20.32 -6.07
N THR A 625 32.91 21.05 -6.32
CA THR A 625 34.28 20.63 -6.02
C THR A 625 34.73 21.32 -4.74
N PRO A 626 35.21 20.59 -3.71
CA PRO A 626 35.76 21.19 -2.49
C PRO A 626 36.94 22.09 -2.78
N GLY A 627 36.92 23.32 -2.23
CA GLY A 627 38.00 24.33 -2.39
C GLY A 627 38.69 24.72 -1.07
N GLY A 628 38.45 23.96 0.00
CA GLY A 628 38.97 24.20 1.35
C GLY A 628 37.85 24.13 2.39
N THR A 629 38.17 24.34 3.66
CA THR A 629 37.20 24.27 4.76
C THR A 629 36.00 25.19 4.51
N GLY A 630 34.82 24.61 4.43
CA GLY A 630 33.54 25.32 4.21
C GLY A 630 33.43 26.04 2.84
N ARG A 631 34.20 25.65 1.84
CA ARG A 631 34.23 26.29 0.53
C ARG A 631 34.13 25.29 -0.59
N TRP A 632 33.23 25.54 -1.54
CA TRP A 632 33.02 24.72 -2.75
C TRP A 632 32.85 25.61 -3.96
N SER A 633 33.20 25.09 -5.13
CA SER A 633 32.95 25.73 -6.41
C SER A 633 32.36 24.77 -7.44
N GLY A 634 31.62 25.28 -8.38
CA GLY A 634 30.99 24.49 -9.44
C GLY A 634 30.51 25.36 -10.59
N THR A 635 29.93 24.75 -11.61
CA THR A 635 29.32 25.47 -12.75
C THR A 635 27.86 25.09 -12.87
N ALA A 636 26.98 26.11 -12.83
CA ALA A 636 25.56 25.96 -13.10
C ALA A 636 25.23 26.38 -14.53
N GLN A 637 24.45 25.55 -15.24
CA GLN A 637 23.88 25.91 -16.52
C GLN A 637 22.42 26.35 -16.29
N LEU A 638 22.13 27.65 -16.52
CA LEU A 638 20.79 28.21 -16.38
C LEU A 638 20.25 28.52 -17.78
N PRO A 639 19.57 27.53 -18.43
CA PRO A 639 19.28 27.60 -19.86
C PRO A 639 18.23 28.65 -20.24
N LEU A 640 17.45 29.15 -19.30
CA LEU A 640 16.33 30.06 -19.54
C LEU A 640 16.38 31.28 -18.62
N ALA A 641 15.94 32.43 -19.13
CA ALA A 641 15.59 33.56 -18.30
C ALA A 641 14.31 33.28 -17.49
N GLY A 642 14.24 33.78 -16.26
CA GLY A 642 13.06 33.56 -15.40
C GLY A 642 13.34 33.69 -13.91
N ASN A 643 12.34 33.33 -13.09
CA ASN A 643 12.43 33.38 -11.65
C ASN A 643 12.94 32.01 -11.13
N TRP A 644 14.24 31.91 -10.97
CA TRP A 644 14.89 30.72 -10.44
C TRP A 644 14.86 30.67 -8.92
N VAL A 645 14.90 29.47 -8.38
CA VAL A 645 15.08 29.21 -6.94
C VAL A 645 16.37 28.43 -6.78
N VAL A 646 17.30 28.97 -6.01
CA VAL A 646 18.50 28.25 -5.55
C VAL A 646 18.15 27.52 -4.26
N SER A 647 18.56 26.27 -4.13
CA SER A 647 18.45 25.45 -2.93
C SER A 647 19.82 24.92 -2.53
N VAL A 648 20.14 25.02 -1.24
CA VAL A 648 21.37 24.50 -0.67
C VAL A 648 21.00 23.46 0.38
N GLN A 649 21.19 22.18 0.12
CA GLN A 649 21.00 21.13 1.09
C GLN A 649 22.27 21.00 1.94
N ILE A 650 22.14 21.15 3.25
CA ILE A 650 23.22 21.10 4.21
C ILE A 650 22.93 20.01 5.22
N ARG A 651 23.80 19.02 5.33
CA ARG A 651 23.73 17.94 6.32
C ARG A 651 24.86 18.11 7.32
N SER A 652 24.52 18.41 8.57
CA SER A 652 25.50 18.66 9.65
C SER A 652 25.82 17.40 10.45
N SER A 653 24.99 16.35 10.37
CA SER A 653 25.21 15.03 10.96
C SER A 653 24.47 13.95 10.17
N ASP A 654 24.56 12.68 10.58
CA ASP A 654 23.86 11.59 9.91
C ASP A 654 22.34 11.72 9.89
N ILE A 655 21.79 12.53 10.81
CA ILE A 655 20.33 12.69 10.99
C ILE A 655 19.84 14.13 10.86
N ASP A 656 20.75 15.13 10.91
CA ASP A 656 20.39 16.53 10.94
C ASP A 656 20.72 17.21 9.60
N GLN A 657 19.69 17.61 8.87
CA GLN A 657 19.83 18.34 7.61
C GLN A 657 18.79 19.43 7.46
N THR A 658 19.09 20.41 6.62
CA THR A 658 18.18 21.51 6.23
C THR A 658 18.43 21.91 4.78
N THR A 659 17.42 22.51 4.14
CA THR A 659 17.55 22.99 2.74
C THR A 659 17.01 24.42 2.66
N PRO A 660 17.80 25.44 3.04
CA PRO A 660 17.43 26.83 2.79
C PRO A 660 17.36 27.15 1.30
N THR A 661 16.46 28.05 0.95
CA THR A 661 16.18 28.40 -0.45
C THR A 661 16.07 29.92 -0.62
N GLN A 662 16.40 30.42 -1.82
CA GLN A 662 16.31 31.81 -2.19
C GLN A 662 15.89 31.94 -3.65
N SER A 663 14.96 32.85 -3.92
CA SER A 663 14.56 33.20 -5.30
C SER A 663 15.50 34.22 -5.89
N LEU A 664 15.86 34.05 -7.17
CA LEU A 664 16.64 34.99 -7.97
C LEU A 664 16.05 35.07 -9.37
N LYS A 665 16.11 36.25 -9.97
CA LYS A 665 15.65 36.47 -11.33
C LYS A 665 16.87 36.47 -12.27
N ILE A 666 16.93 35.54 -13.20
CA ILE A 666 17.90 35.46 -14.28
C ILE A 666 17.29 36.11 -15.52
N GLY A 667 17.98 37.06 -16.09
CA GLY A 667 17.51 37.82 -17.25
C GLY A 667 18.27 37.52 -18.52
#